data_97dc7f3c9d8e862c88677f926384c89b
#
_entry.id   97dc7f3c9d8e862c88677f926384c89b
#
_cell.length_a   1.000
_cell.length_b   1.000
_cell.length_c   1.000
_cell.angle_alpha   90.00
_cell.angle_beta   90.00
_cell.angle_gamma   90.00
#
_symmetry.space_group_name_H-M   'P 1'
#
loop_
_entity.id
_entity.type
_entity.pdbx_description
1 polymer ?
#
loop_
_entity_poly.entity_id
_entity_poly.type
_entity_poly.pdbx_seq_one_letter_code
_entity_poly.pdbx_strand_id
1 'polypeptide(L)'
;MFTKLMTAIFGSSNDRTLRRLNKRVAQINRLEAEFEKLTDEQLQAKTAEFKQRLAEGATLDSLLHEAFATVREASKRVLGMRHFDVQLIGGMVLTERNIAEMRTGEGKTLTATLPCYLNALTGKGVHVVTVNDYLARRDAETNRPLFEFLGMTVAVNIPGLPSDVKRQAYLADITYATNSELGFDYLRDNLAHSKEERFQRPLHYALVDEVDSILIDEARTPLIISGPAEDATQIYQAIDKVIPHLIAQDKEDTEEYTGDGDFTLDLKSKQAHLTERGQVKVENILTEMGLMHEGESLYHPARISLLHHVYAALRAHKLFEVNVDYIVKDGEIVIIDEHTGRTMAGRRWSDGLHQAIEAKEGVNIQGENQTVASITYQNYFRLYEKLAGMTGTADTEAFEFQQIYGLDTVVIPTNRPMIRDDKTDLMFKSEPEKFQAVIKDIQDCMARNQPVLVGTISIEKSEALSEALKQAGIPHKVLNAKFHAQEAEIVADAGYPGAVTIATNMAGRGTDIVLGGNWKAEIAKLENPTQEQINEIKAKWQERHDIVMQAGGLHIIGTERHESRRIDNQLRGRSGRQGDPGSSRFYLSLDDALMRIYLNEGKLNMMRKAFTEEGEAMESKLLTKVIASAQAKVEAHNFDGRKQLLQYDDVANEQRKAIYEQRNYLLETDDISVMINTVREDVFNAVIDQYIPPQSIEEMWDVPALENRLKQEFGMELPIVKWLEAEDDLHEETLRERIINIAKEQYQAKEAMVGAEVMRSFEKGVMLQNLDELWKEHLSAMDYLRKGIHLRGYAQKDPKQEYKKESFAMFTDMLDHLKSNVISVLSRIQVRSQEEVEQAERERQAHAEQESSHYHAEGEEQDFSDLHIGRNEPCPCGSGKKYKHCHGSKAKYA
;
A
#
# COMPACT_ATOMS: atom_id res chain seq x y z
N MET A 1 -16.63 36.14 16.65
CA MET A 1 -17.68 36.36 17.63
C MET A 1 -19.05 35.90 17.11
N PHE A 2 -19.45 36.26 15.90
CA PHE A 2 -20.72 35.88 15.27
C PHE A 2 -20.86 34.32 15.12
N THR A 3 -19.85 33.63 14.69
CA THR A 3 -19.81 32.14 14.58
C THR A 3 -20.03 31.46 15.93
N LYS A 4 -19.41 31.95 17.01
CA LYS A 4 -19.64 31.42 18.38
C LYS A 4 -21.06 31.65 18.88
N LEU A 5 -21.67 32.78 18.54
CA LEU A 5 -23.04 33.08 18.89
C LEU A 5 -24.03 32.21 18.14
N MET A 6 -23.81 31.99 16.83
CA MET A 6 -24.62 31.11 15.99
C MET A 6 -24.51 29.64 16.46
N THR A 7 -23.30 29.18 16.81
CA THR A 7 -23.10 27.82 17.38
C THR A 7 -23.79 27.66 18.74
N ALA A 8 -23.83 28.70 19.56
CA ALA A 8 -24.51 28.66 20.85
C ALA A 8 -26.04 28.59 20.69
N ILE A 9 -26.62 29.18 19.61
CA ILE A 9 -28.06 29.20 19.38
C ILE A 9 -28.52 27.95 18.60
N PHE A 10 -27.81 27.54 17.57
CA PHE A 10 -28.24 26.49 16.64
C PHE A 10 -27.53 25.13 16.86
N GLY A 11 -26.53 25.09 17.73
CA GLY A 11 -25.64 23.94 17.92
C GLY A 11 -24.60 23.82 16.80
N SER A 12 -23.60 22.96 17.01
CA SER A 12 -22.61 22.61 16.00
C SER A 12 -23.24 21.79 14.87
N SER A 13 -22.53 21.60 13.75
CA SER A 13 -22.98 20.69 12.69
C SER A 13 -23.18 19.27 13.25
N ASN A 14 -22.27 18.82 14.12
CA ASN A 14 -22.36 17.55 14.81
C ASN A 14 -23.64 17.43 15.63
N ASP A 15 -24.01 18.46 16.42
CA ASP A 15 -25.24 18.46 17.24
C ASP A 15 -26.51 18.35 16.39
N ARG A 16 -26.54 19.00 15.21
CA ARG A 16 -27.66 18.87 14.27
C ARG A 16 -27.79 17.47 13.70
N THR A 17 -26.68 16.87 13.32
CA THR A 17 -26.61 15.50 12.83
C THR A 17 -27.08 14.53 13.91
N LEU A 18 -26.58 14.64 15.13
CA LEU A 18 -26.99 13.80 16.23
C LEU A 18 -28.49 13.94 16.55
N ARG A 19 -29.05 15.16 16.52
CA ARG A 19 -30.51 15.36 16.72
C ARG A 19 -31.35 14.69 15.63
N ARG A 20 -30.90 14.72 14.38
CA ARG A 20 -31.54 14.01 13.25
C ARG A 20 -31.51 12.51 13.46
N LEU A 21 -30.34 11.96 13.80
CA LEU A 21 -30.16 10.54 13.99
C LEU A 21 -30.89 9.99 15.22
N ASN A 22 -30.95 10.76 16.33
CA ASN A 22 -31.73 10.40 17.51
C ASN A 22 -33.23 10.22 17.21
N LYS A 23 -33.79 10.96 16.29
CA LYS A 23 -35.20 10.76 15.85
C LYS A 23 -35.38 9.40 15.17
N ARG A 24 -34.37 8.96 14.38
CA ARG A 24 -34.35 7.64 13.72
C ARG A 24 -34.15 6.50 14.76
N VAL A 25 -33.30 6.73 15.76
CA VAL A 25 -33.15 5.78 16.90
C VAL A 25 -34.49 5.55 17.60
N ALA A 26 -35.26 6.63 17.86
CA ALA A 26 -36.57 6.49 18.47
C ALA A 26 -37.56 5.67 17.63
N GLN A 27 -37.45 5.68 16.30
CA GLN A 27 -38.23 4.82 15.40
C GLN A 27 -37.78 3.35 15.48
N ILE A 28 -36.49 3.09 15.50
CA ILE A 28 -35.95 1.72 15.70
C ILE A 28 -36.38 1.15 17.07
N ASN A 29 -36.32 1.97 18.13
CA ASN A 29 -36.73 1.56 19.47
C ASN A 29 -38.23 1.21 19.55
N ARG A 30 -39.07 1.85 18.74
CA ARG A 30 -40.54 1.49 18.69
C ARG A 30 -40.75 0.12 18.05
N LEU A 31 -39.93 -0.29 17.13
CA LEU A 31 -39.99 -1.62 16.49
C LEU A 31 -39.52 -2.74 17.41
N GLU A 32 -38.73 -2.44 18.45
CA GLU A 32 -38.12 -3.47 19.30
C GLU A 32 -39.15 -4.45 19.89
N ALA A 33 -40.26 -3.94 20.47
CA ALA A 33 -41.29 -4.79 21.05
C ALA A 33 -42.03 -5.69 20.04
N GLU A 34 -42.04 -5.32 18.77
CA GLU A 34 -42.58 -6.11 17.67
C GLU A 34 -41.62 -7.23 17.28
N PHE A 35 -40.32 -6.88 17.10
CA PHE A 35 -39.29 -7.82 16.72
C PHE A 35 -38.98 -8.86 17.82
N GLU A 36 -39.11 -8.52 19.10
CA GLU A 36 -38.99 -9.45 20.22
C GLU A 36 -40.03 -10.58 20.17
N LYS A 37 -41.20 -10.38 19.55
CA LYS A 37 -42.26 -11.37 19.42
C LYS A 37 -42.07 -12.36 18.27
N LEU A 38 -41.17 -12.03 17.32
CA LEU A 38 -40.90 -12.89 16.19
C LEU A 38 -40.18 -14.17 16.62
N THR A 39 -40.54 -15.31 16.00
CA THR A 39 -39.75 -16.54 16.16
C THR A 39 -38.40 -16.39 15.45
N ASP A 40 -37.46 -17.30 15.71
CA ASP A 40 -36.16 -17.28 15.03
C ASP A 40 -36.31 -17.42 13.53
N GLU A 41 -37.21 -18.28 13.05
CA GLU A 41 -37.51 -18.48 11.62
C GLU A 41 -38.12 -17.20 10.98
N GLN A 42 -39.00 -16.52 11.71
CA GLN A 42 -39.58 -15.25 11.25
C GLN A 42 -38.53 -14.14 11.17
N LEU A 43 -37.62 -14.09 12.15
CA LEU A 43 -36.55 -13.11 12.17
C LEU A 43 -35.54 -13.36 11.02
N GLN A 44 -35.18 -14.61 10.77
CA GLN A 44 -34.34 -15.02 9.66
C GLN A 44 -34.99 -14.72 8.29
N ALA A 45 -36.29 -14.94 8.18
CA ALA A 45 -37.05 -14.65 6.94
C ALA A 45 -37.05 -13.16 6.55
N LYS A 46 -36.79 -12.25 7.49
CA LYS A 46 -36.64 -10.81 7.20
C LYS A 46 -35.57 -10.50 6.18
N THR A 47 -34.49 -11.27 6.14
CA THR A 47 -33.43 -11.08 5.15
C THR A 47 -33.92 -11.31 3.73
N ALA A 48 -34.69 -12.37 3.50
CA ALA A 48 -35.29 -12.65 2.19
C ALA A 48 -36.34 -11.60 1.81
N GLU A 49 -37.16 -11.14 2.76
CA GLU A 49 -38.12 -10.05 2.57
C GLU A 49 -37.43 -8.76 2.13
N PHE A 50 -36.34 -8.38 2.81
CA PHE A 50 -35.60 -7.14 2.46
C PHE A 50 -34.94 -7.25 1.08
N LYS A 51 -34.35 -8.38 0.74
CA LYS A 51 -33.77 -8.64 -0.59
C LYS A 51 -34.83 -8.54 -1.68
N GLN A 52 -36.03 -9.08 -1.45
CA GLN A 52 -37.16 -8.97 -2.36
C GLN A 52 -37.61 -7.50 -2.53
N ARG A 53 -37.80 -6.77 -1.44
CA ARG A 53 -38.18 -5.34 -1.49
C ARG A 53 -37.14 -4.49 -2.24
N LEU A 54 -35.84 -4.79 -2.09
CA LEU A 54 -34.80 -4.13 -2.87
C LEU A 54 -34.92 -4.46 -4.38
N ALA A 55 -35.20 -5.71 -4.74
CA ALA A 55 -35.42 -6.10 -6.12
C ALA A 55 -36.65 -5.42 -6.75
N GLU A 56 -37.67 -5.12 -5.91
CA GLU A 56 -38.88 -4.37 -6.29
C GLU A 56 -38.67 -2.83 -6.32
N GLY A 57 -37.45 -2.35 -6.03
CA GLY A 57 -37.08 -0.94 -6.15
C GLY A 57 -37.05 -0.14 -4.83
N ALA A 58 -37.17 -0.78 -3.67
CA ALA A 58 -36.97 -0.12 -2.39
C ALA A 58 -35.51 0.35 -2.24
N THR A 59 -35.30 1.43 -1.49
CA THR A 59 -33.94 1.91 -1.19
C THR A 59 -33.44 1.34 0.13
N LEU A 60 -32.09 1.26 0.30
CA LEU A 60 -31.49 0.86 1.58
C LEU A 60 -31.93 1.77 2.73
N ASP A 61 -32.10 3.07 2.47
CA ASP A 61 -32.56 4.01 3.50
C ASP A 61 -33.98 3.72 3.97
N SER A 62 -34.87 3.28 3.09
CA SER A 62 -36.24 2.88 3.44
C SER A 62 -36.30 1.62 4.31
N LEU A 63 -35.29 0.72 4.18
CA LEU A 63 -35.20 -0.53 4.95
C LEU A 63 -34.44 -0.36 6.27
N LEU A 64 -33.72 0.75 6.46
CA LEU A 64 -32.76 0.93 7.54
C LEU A 64 -33.34 0.63 8.92
N HIS A 65 -34.51 1.16 9.24
CA HIS A 65 -35.10 1.02 10.59
C HIS A 65 -35.43 -0.45 10.92
N GLU A 66 -36.05 -1.15 9.97
CA GLU A 66 -36.42 -2.56 10.13
C GLU A 66 -35.16 -3.46 10.12
N ALA A 67 -34.21 -3.19 9.24
CA ALA A 67 -32.94 -3.93 9.17
C ALA A 67 -32.14 -3.79 10.48
N PHE A 68 -32.04 -2.57 11.04
CA PHE A 68 -31.34 -2.34 12.30
C PHE A 68 -32.07 -3.01 13.49
N ALA A 69 -33.40 -2.98 13.50
CA ALA A 69 -34.19 -3.70 14.50
C ALA A 69 -33.97 -5.22 14.40
N THR A 70 -33.88 -5.76 13.17
CA THR A 70 -33.58 -7.17 12.91
C THR A 70 -32.21 -7.56 13.47
N VAL A 71 -31.16 -6.79 13.13
CA VAL A 71 -29.79 -7.07 13.61
C VAL A 71 -29.70 -6.93 15.13
N ARG A 72 -30.36 -5.93 15.72
CA ARG A 72 -30.39 -5.71 17.16
C ARG A 72 -30.99 -6.89 17.91
N GLU A 73 -32.15 -7.37 17.47
CA GLU A 73 -32.81 -8.52 18.07
C GLU A 73 -32.02 -9.81 17.86
N ALA A 74 -31.51 -10.06 16.65
CA ALA A 74 -30.67 -11.20 16.36
C ALA A 74 -29.38 -11.21 17.22
N SER A 75 -28.73 -10.06 17.39
CA SER A 75 -27.55 -9.90 18.23
C SER A 75 -27.84 -10.21 19.70
N LYS A 76 -28.99 -9.75 20.20
CA LYS A 76 -29.46 -10.06 21.56
C LYS A 76 -29.63 -11.57 21.78
N ARG A 77 -30.21 -12.27 20.80
CA ARG A 77 -30.46 -13.74 20.90
C ARG A 77 -29.17 -14.55 20.72
N VAL A 78 -28.38 -14.24 19.71
CA VAL A 78 -27.22 -15.08 19.32
C VAL A 78 -25.98 -14.73 20.13
N LEU A 79 -25.70 -13.43 20.32
CA LEU A 79 -24.49 -12.97 21.00
C LEU A 79 -24.71 -12.58 22.46
N GLY A 80 -25.98 -12.49 22.92
CA GLY A 80 -26.32 -11.95 24.24
C GLY A 80 -26.06 -10.42 24.35
N MET A 81 -25.88 -9.71 23.23
CA MET A 81 -25.50 -8.31 23.20
C MET A 81 -26.55 -7.48 22.47
N ARG A 82 -27.27 -6.64 23.20
CA ARG A 82 -28.21 -5.66 22.65
C ARG A 82 -27.45 -4.38 22.28
N HIS A 83 -27.57 -3.91 21.04
CA HIS A 83 -26.99 -2.63 20.63
C HIS A 83 -27.54 -1.45 21.45
N PHE A 84 -26.65 -0.59 21.94
CA PHE A 84 -27.01 0.67 22.58
C PHE A 84 -27.49 1.69 21.56
N ASP A 85 -28.23 2.71 22.02
CA ASP A 85 -28.70 3.76 21.13
C ASP A 85 -27.55 4.52 20.44
N VAL A 86 -26.43 4.74 21.12
CA VAL A 86 -25.22 5.33 20.53
C VAL A 86 -24.59 4.47 19.44
N GLN A 87 -24.72 3.15 19.55
CA GLN A 87 -24.26 2.22 18.52
C GLN A 87 -25.18 2.22 17.29
N LEU A 88 -26.50 2.40 17.48
CA LEU A 88 -27.41 2.61 16.35
C LEU A 88 -27.07 3.92 15.61
N ILE A 89 -26.72 5.00 16.33
CA ILE A 89 -26.24 6.23 15.72
C ILE A 89 -24.96 5.96 14.91
N GLY A 90 -23.99 5.24 15.49
CA GLY A 90 -22.77 4.85 14.79
C GLY A 90 -23.05 4.07 13.51
N GLY A 91 -23.92 3.07 13.56
CA GLY A 91 -24.34 2.31 12.39
C GLY A 91 -24.97 3.17 11.28
N MET A 92 -25.79 4.16 11.65
CA MET A 92 -26.38 5.09 10.70
C MET A 92 -25.35 6.02 10.06
N VAL A 93 -24.40 6.56 10.85
CA VAL A 93 -23.29 7.39 10.36
C VAL A 93 -22.48 6.62 9.32
N LEU A 94 -22.17 5.36 9.60
CA LEU A 94 -21.43 4.48 8.69
C LEU A 94 -22.24 4.14 7.42
N THR A 95 -23.54 4.00 7.53
CA THR A 95 -24.44 3.81 6.38
C THR A 95 -24.51 5.05 5.48
N GLU A 96 -24.43 6.24 6.07
CA GLU A 96 -24.43 7.53 5.39
C GLU A 96 -23.07 7.90 4.77
N ARG A 97 -22.10 6.97 4.73
CA ARG A 97 -20.79 7.18 4.13
C ARG A 97 -19.94 8.23 4.86
N ASN A 98 -19.95 8.18 6.18
CA ASN A 98 -19.22 9.08 7.06
C ASN A 98 -18.31 8.32 8.02
N ILE A 99 -17.52 9.04 8.78
CA ILE A 99 -16.70 8.49 9.85
C ILE A 99 -17.44 8.60 11.17
N ALA A 100 -17.62 7.45 11.83
CA ALA A 100 -18.14 7.38 13.17
C ALA A 100 -16.99 7.46 14.18
N GLU A 101 -16.81 8.60 14.83
CA GLU A 101 -15.90 8.68 15.97
C GLU A 101 -16.60 8.14 17.22
N MET A 102 -16.29 6.89 17.55
CA MET A 102 -16.73 6.22 18.76
C MET A 102 -15.52 5.90 19.62
N ARG A 103 -15.52 6.36 20.86
CA ARG A 103 -14.41 6.12 21.76
C ARG A 103 -14.10 4.64 21.91
N THR A 104 -12.84 4.32 22.20
CA THR A 104 -12.42 2.94 22.45
C THR A 104 -13.23 2.34 23.61
N GLY A 105 -13.70 1.10 23.46
CA GLY A 105 -14.58 0.46 24.45
C GLY A 105 -16.07 0.71 24.26
N GLU A 106 -16.52 1.50 23.27
CA GLU A 106 -17.93 1.74 22.96
C GLU A 106 -18.55 0.66 22.05
N GLY A 107 -17.82 -0.42 21.74
CA GLY A 107 -18.31 -1.57 20.97
C GLY A 107 -18.40 -1.32 19.47
N LYS A 108 -17.35 -0.72 18.87
CA LYS A 108 -17.25 -0.50 17.41
C LYS A 108 -17.47 -1.78 16.60
N THR A 109 -16.88 -2.89 17.01
CA THR A 109 -17.02 -4.20 16.34
C THR A 109 -18.48 -4.65 16.24
N LEU A 110 -19.28 -4.43 17.30
CA LEU A 110 -20.71 -4.71 17.29
C LEU A 110 -21.48 -3.72 16.44
N THR A 111 -21.12 -2.43 16.52
CA THR A 111 -21.75 -1.35 15.72
C THR A 111 -21.61 -1.63 14.23
N ALA A 112 -20.46 -2.15 13.79
CA ALA A 112 -20.18 -2.48 12.40
C ALA A 112 -21.17 -3.50 11.80
N THR A 113 -21.79 -4.35 12.62
CA THR A 113 -22.75 -5.36 12.14
C THR A 113 -23.99 -4.73 11.48
N LEU A 114 -24.40 -3.57 11.94
CA LEU A 114 -25.58 -2.84 11.45
C LEU A 114 -25.42 -2.40 9.97
N PRO A 115 -24.43 -1.56 9.62
CA PRO A 115 -24.24 -1.14 8.24
C PRO A 115 -23.77 -2.28 7.33
N CYS A 116 -23.02 -3.26 7.85
CA CYS A 116 -22.57 -4.40 7.07
C CYS A 116 -23.77 -5.25 6.62
N TYR A 117 -24.68 -5.58 7.53
CA TYR A 117 -25.89 -6.33 7.18
C TYR A 117 -26.73 -5.56 6.14
N LEU A 118 -27.00 -4.28 6.38
CA LEU A 118 -27.82 -3.48 5.49
C LEU A 118 -27.24 -3.40 4.06
N ASN A 119 -25.93 -3.15 3.92
CA ASN A 119 -25.29 -3.08 2.61
C ASN A 119 -25.12 -4.47 1.97
N ALA A 120 -24.97 -5.54 2.76
CA ALA A 120 -24.89 -6.91 2.24
C ALA A 120 -26.20 -7.39 1.58
N LEU A 121 -27.36 -6.82 1.97
CA LEU A 121 -28.64 -7.11 1.31
C LEU A 121 -28.63 -6.86 -0.19
N THR A 122 -27.76 -5.99 -0.69
CA THR A 122 -27.61 -5.71 -2.14
C THR A 122 -27.02 -6.87 -2.92
N GLY A 123 -26.38 -7.85 -2.26
CA GLY A 123 -25.63 -8.94 -2.92
C GLY A 123 -24.33 -8.52 -3.60
N LYS A 124 -23.95 -7.23 -3.53
CA LYS A 124 -22.73 -6.71 -4.19
C LYS A 124 -21.44 -6.95 -3.39
N GLY A 125 -21.55 -7.36 -2.13
CA GLY A 125 -20.41 -7.60 -1.23
C GLY A 125 -20.05 -6.40 -0.37
N VAL A 126 -19.64 -6.71 0.86
CA VAL A 126 -19.20 -5.76 1.87
C VAL A 126 -17.80 -6.15 2.32
N HIS A 127 -16.88 -5.19 2.34
CA HIS A 127 -15.53 -5.39 2.88
C HIS A 127 -15.40 -4.67 4.23
N VAL A 128 -15.07 -5.42 5.28
CA VAL A 128 -14.68 -4.88 6.59
C VAL A 128 -13.17 -4.89 6.67
N VAL A 129 -12.59 -3.70 6.68
CA VAL A 129 -11.14 -3.51 6.54
C VAL A 129 -10.51 -3.32 7.90
N THR A 130 -9.48 -4.12 8.20
CA THR A 130 -8.73 -4.07 9.46
C THR A 130 -7.24 -3.83 9.20
N VAL A 131 -6.51 -3.42 10.25
CA VAL A 131 -5.06 -3.13 10.15
C VAL A 131 -4.18 -4.38 10.13
N ASN A 132 -4.68 -5.54 10.56
CA ASN A 132 -3.91 -6.79 10.58
C ASN A 132 -4.82 -8.02 10.50
N ASP A 133 -4.20 -9.17 10.25
CA ASP A 133 -4.83 -10.47 10.09
C ASP A 133 -5.50 -11.00 11.38
N TYR A 134 -4.90 -10.74 12.53
CA TYR A 134 -5.46 -11.10 13.82
C TYR A 134 -6.84 -10.47 14.04
N LEU A 135 -6.95 -9.15 13.82
CA LEU A 135 -8.21 -8.43 13.96
C LEU A 135 -9.25 -8.89 12.92
N ALA A 136 -8.82 -9.13 11.68
CA ALA A 136 -9.71 -9.63 10.64
C ALA A 136 -10.35 -10.98 11.03
N ARG A 137 -9.54 -11.93 11.54
CA ARG A 137 -10.04 -13.24 12.02
C ARG A 137 -10.93 -13.09 13.24
N ARG A 138 -10.45 -12.39 14.27
CA ARG A 138 -11.17 -12.21 15.54
C ARG A 138 -12.55 -11.60 15.34
N ASP A 139 -12.64 -10.52 14.57
CA ASP A 139 -13.87 -9.78 14.38
C ASP A 139 -14.84 -10.54 13.47
N ALA A 140 -14.32 -11.25 12.46
CA ALA A 140 -15.12 -12.19 11.67
C ALA A 140 -15.69 -13.31 12.52
N GLU A 141 -14.88 -13.97 13.35
CA GLU A 141 -15.33 -15.07 14.22
C GLU A 141 -16.33 -14.59 15.27
N THR A 142 -16.15 -13.39 15.82
CA THR A 142 -17.06 -12.79 16.80
C THR A 142 -18.44 -12.51 16.19
N ASN A 143 -18.49 -11.99 14.98
CA ASN A 143 -19.73 -11.55 14.33
C ASN A 143 -20.35 -12.63 13.43
N ARG A 144 -19.59 -13.66 13.03
CA ARG A 144 -20.09 -14.77 12.18
C ARG A 144 -21.38 -15.40 12.67
N PRO A 145 -21.55 -15.78 13.96
CA PRO A 145 -22.80 -16.40 14.41
C PRO A 145 -24.02 -15.52 14.15
N LEU A 146 -23.88 -14.20 14.32
CA LEU A 146 -24.96 -13.24 14.05
C LEU A 146 -25.33 -13.19 12.56
N PHE A 147 -24.32 -13.05 11.70
CA PHE A 147 -24.54 -12.95 10.26
C PHE A 147 -25.09 -14.26 9.66
N GLU A 148 -24.55 -15.41 10.07
CA GLU A 148 -25.03 -16.72 9.62
C GLU A 148 -26.46 -16.99 10.11
N PHE A 149 -26.80 -16.57 11.33
CA PHE A 149 -28.19 -16.64 11.81
C PHE A 149 -29.15 -15.87 10.92
N LEU A 150 -28.71 -14.72 10.40
CA LEU A 150 -29.47 -13.89 9.46
C LEU A 150 -29.34 -14.32 8.00
N GLY A 151 -28.70 -15.45 7.71
CA GLY A 151 -28.54 -16.01 6.37
C GLY A 151 -27.53 -15.30 5.48
N MET A 152 -26.53 -14.61 6.09
CA MET A 152 -25.42 -13.98 5.38
C MET A 152 -24.15 -14.82 5.50
N THR A 153 -23.36 -14.86 4.43
CA THR A 153 -22.06 -15.54 4.39
C THR A 153 -20.94 -14.63 4.83
N VAL A 154 -20.00 -15.16 5.64
CA VAL A 154 -18.85 -14.41 6.17
C VAL A 154 -17.56 -15.13 5.81
N ALA A 155 -16.60 -14.39 5.28
CA ALA A 155 -15.28 -14.91 4.97
C ALA A 155 -14.18 -13.97 5.47
N VAL A 156 -12.94 -14.48 5.50
CA VAL A 156 -11.75 -13.75 5.89
C VAL A 156 -10.74 -13.82 4.75
N ASN A 157 -10.22 -12.67 4.33
CA ASN A 157 -9.15 -12.56 3.35
C ASN A 157 -7.91 -11.93 4.00
N ILE A 158 -6.85 -12.70 4.08
CA ILE A 158 -5.57 -12.33 4.71
C ILE A 158 -4.40 -12.81 3.86
N PRO A 159 -3.18 -12.31 4.11
CA PRO A 159 -1.99 -12.75 3.38
C PRO A 159 -1.77 -14.27 3.45
N GLY A 160 -1.27 -14.84 2.34
CA GLY A 160 -0.87 -16.25 2.27
C GLY A 160 -1.99 -17.24 1.98
N LEU A 161 -3.22 -16.81 1.74
CA LEU A 161 -4.30 -17.71 1.33
C LEU A 161 -4.12 -18.18 -0.13
N PRO A 162 -4.47 -19.44 -0.45
CA PRO A 162 -4.53 -19.94 -1.82
C PRO A 162 -5.53 -19.15 -2.68
N SER A 163 -5.29 -19.07 -3.99
CA SER A 163 -6.07 -18.25 -4.92
C SER A 163 -7.56 -18.65 -5.00
N ASP A 164 -7.86 -19.93 -4.93
CA ASP A 164 -9.23 -20.46 -4.90
C ASP A 164 -9.97 -20.05 -3.62
N VAL A 165 -9.31 -20.12 -2.47
CA VAL A 165 -9.85 -19.70 -1.16
C VAL A 165 -10.10 -18.20 -1.15
N LYS A 166 -9.17 -17.39 -1.69
CA LYS A 166 -9.36 -15.94 -1.82
C LYS A 166 -10.57 -15.59 -2.67
N ARG A 167 -10.72 -16.26 -3.82
CA ARG A 167 -11.86 -16.03 -4.72
C ARG A 167 -13.17 -16.33 -4.02
N GLN A 168 -13.24 -17.44 -3.28
CA GLN A 168 -14.41 -17.78 -2.47
C GLN A 168 -14.66 -16.76 -1.35
N ALA A 169 -13.60 -16.24 -0.73
CA ALA A 169 -13.73 -15.19 0.29
C ALA A 169 -14.35 -13.90 -0.27
N TYR A 170 -14.00 -13.48 -1.48
CA TYR A 170 -14.61 -12.32 -2.12
C TYR A 170 -16.05 -12.55 -2.61
N LEU A 171 -16.48 -13.80 -2.78
CA LEU A 171 -17.87 -14.13 -3.13
C LEU A 171 -18.81 -14.08 -1.91
N ALA A 172 -18.29 -14.08 -0.69
CA ALA A 172 -19.10 -13.93 0.52
C ALA A 172 -19.86 -12.60 0.55
N ASP A 173 -20.98 -12.57 1.28
CA ASP A 173 -21.75 -11.33 1.48
C ASP A 173 -20.93 -10.29 2.26
N ILE A 174 -20.14 -10.76 3.26
CA ILE A 174 -19.28 -9.92 4.10
C ILE A 174 -17.90 -10.54 4.17
N THR A 175 -16.88 -9.79 3.75
CA THR A 175 -15.48 -10.22 3.77
C THR A 175 -14.68 -9.33 4.71
N TYR A 176 -14.11 -9.93 5.76
CA TYR A 176 -13.13 -9.28 6.61
C TYR A 176 -11.75 -9.42 5.99
N ALA A 177 -11.04 -8.32 5.83
CA ALA A 177 -9.74 -8.32 5.16
C ALA A 177 -8.78 -7.28 5.75
N THR A 178 -7.48 -7.50 5.56
CA THR A 178 -6.50 -6.46 5.84
C THR A 178 -6.48 -5.42 4.72
N ASN A 179 -6.21 -4.17 5.07
CA ASN A 179 -6.11 -3.06 4.13
C ASN A 179 -5.09 -3.32 3.01
N SER A 180 -3.92 -3.86 3.36
CA SER A 180 -2.85 -4.16 2.41
C SER A 180 -3.26 -5.26 1.43
N GLU A 181 -3.88 -6.35 1.92
CA GLU A 181 -4.24 -7.48 1.07
C GLU A 181 -5.32 -7.12 0.05
N LEU A 182 -6.31 -6.29 0.45
CA LEU A 182 -7.31 -5.77 -0.48
C LEU A 182 -6.67 -4.98 -1.64
N GLY A 183 -5.72 -4.11 -1.31
CA GLY A 183 -5.03 -3.31 -2.32
C GLY A 183 -4.09 -4.16 -3.19
N PHE A 184 -3.37 -5.13 -2.61
CA PHE A 184 -2.54 -6.04 -3.39
C PHE A 184 -3.37 -6.96 -4.29
N ASP A 185 -4.52 -7.44 -3.81
CA ASP A 185 -5.42 -8.25 -4.65
C ASP A 185 -5.99 -7.43 -5.81
N TYR A 186 -6.31 -6.14 -5.59
CA TYR A 186 -6.68 -5.24 -6.68
C TYR A 186 -5.59 -5.10 -7.74
N LEU A 187 -4.33 -4.94 -7.30
CA LEU A 187 -3.20 -4.87 -8.24
C LEU A 187 -3.01 -6.20 -8.99
N ARG A 188 -3.12 -7.34 -8.29
CA ARG A 188 -3.02 -8.68 -8.91
C ARG A 188 -4.13 -8.91 -9.94
N ASP A 189 -5.36 -8.52 -9.64
CA ASP A 189 -6.49 -8.63 -10.55
C ASP A 189 -6.27 -7.85 -11.85
N ASN A 190 -5.59 -6.71 -11.75
CA ASN A 190 -5.23 -5.91 -12.92
C ASN A 190 -3.93 -6.37 -13.63
N LEU A 191 -3.27 -7.41 -13.12
CA LEU A 191 -2.17 -8.12 -13.77
C LEU A 191 -2.59 -9.51 -14.26
N ALA A 192 -3.82 -9.97 -13.99
CA ALA A 192 -4.35 -11.28 -14.38
C ALA A 192 -4.41 -11.43 -15.91
N HIS A 193 -4.07 -12.58 -16.42
CA HIS A 193 -4.09 -12.85 -17.87
C HIS A 193 -5.42 -13.41 -18.37
N SER A 194 -6.28 -13.84 -17.45
CA SER A 194 -7.63 -14.30 -17.75
C SER A 194 -8.65 -13.77 -16.73
N LYS A 195 -9.92 -13.79 -17.11
CA LYS A 195 -11.04 -13.39 -16.26
C LYS A 195 -11.16 -14.27 -15.01
N GLU A 196 -10.86 -15.54 -15.17
CA GLU A 196 -10.94 -16.58 -14.13
C GLU A 196 -9.87 -16.43 -13.06
N GLU A 197 -8.76 -15.73 -13.34
CA GLU A 197 -7.70 -15.47 -12.37
C GLU A 197 -8.03 -14.35 -11.39
N ARG A 198 -9.00 -13.51 -11.69
CA ARG A 198 -9.40 -12.40 -10.84
C ARG A 198 -10.08 -12.85 -9.55
N PHE A 199 -9.85 -12.12 -8.48
CA PHE A 199 -10.40 -12.38 -7.16
C PHE A 199 -11.60 -11.50 -6.82
N GLN A 200 -11.48 -10.19 -7.06
CA GLN A 200 -12.42 -9.19 -6.55
C GLN A 200 -13.63 -9.04 -7.46
N ARG A 201 -14.78 -8.80 -6.83
CA ARG A 201 -15.97 -8.24 -7.46
C ARG A 201 -15.86 -6.72 -7.55
N PRO A 202 -16.73 -6.02 -8.30
CA PRO A 202 -16.80 -4.56 -8.23
C PRO A 202 -16.87 -4.04 -6.78
N LEU A 203 -16.09 -3.02 -6.46
CA LEU A 203 -15.92 -2.50 -5.10
C LEU A 203 -17.14 -1.68 -4.68
N HIS A 204 -18.02 -2.28 -3.88
CA HIS A 204 -19.29 -1.66 -3.50
C HIS A 204 -19.20 -0.88 -2.18
N TYR A 205 -19.04 -1.56 -1.05
CA TYR A 205 -19.03 -0.93 0.27
C TYR A 205 -17.80 -1.37 1.07
N ALA A 206 -17.02 -0.40 1.56
CA ALA A 206 -15.95 -0.63 2.51
C ALA A 206 -16.24 0.06 3.83
N LEU A 207 -16.17 -0.70 4.92
CA LEU A 207 -16.15 -0.19 6.29
C LEU A 207 -14.75 -0.37 6.85
N VAL A 208 -14.05 0.75 7.05
CA VAL A 208 -12.67 0.76 7.54
C VAL A 208 -12.67 0.90 9.05
N ASP A 209 -12.24 -0.15 9.76
CA ASP A 209 -12.00 -0.08 11.20
C ASP A 209 -10.64 0.54 11.48
N GLU A 210 -10.55 1.32 12.56
CA GLU A 210 -9.37 2.13 12.87
C GLU A 210 -8.95 2.98 11.65
N VAL A 211 -9.93 3.70 11.07
CA VAL A 211 -9.80 4.43 9.81
C VAL A 211 -8.64 5.44 9.81
N ASP A 212 -8.32 6.01 10.94
CA ASP A 212 -7.20 6.92 11.13
C ASP A 212 -5.83 6.23 10.99
N SER A 213 -5.71 4.95 11.39
CA SER A 213 -4.50 4.18 11.12
C SER A 213 -4.32 3.92 9.64
N ILE A 214 -5.36 3.43 8.99
CA ILE A 214 -5.30 2.97 7.60
C ILE A 214 -5.20 4.14 6.63
N LEU A 215 -6.07 5.14 6.78
CA LEU A 215 -6.17 6.24 5.82
C LEU A 215 -5.25 7.43 6.11
N ILE A 216 -4.62 7.49 7.28
CA ILE A 216 -3.68 8.56 7.65
C ILE A 216 -2.28 8.00 7.88
N ASP A 217 -2.08 7.09 8.87
CA ASP A 217 -0.74 6.64 9.25
C ASP A 217 -0.08 5.78 8.18
N GLU A 218 -0.79 4.78 7.67
CA GLU A 218 -0.29 3.86 6.64
C GLU A 218 -0.33 4.46 5.23
N ALA A 219 -1.13 5.50 5.02
CA ALA A 219 -1.29 6.17 3.73
C ALA A 219 -0.11 7.13 3.38
N ARG A 220 1.06 6.91 3.95
CA ARG A 220 2.32 7.65 3.65
C ARG A 220 3.09 7.03 2.49
N THR A 221 2.91 5.75 2.23
CA THR A 221 3.58 5.00 1.16
C THR A 221 2.57 4.26 0.30
N PRO A 222 2.80 4.15 -1.02
CA PRO A 222 1.94 3.36 -1.89
C PRO A 222 2.15 1.86 -1.66
N LEU A 223 1.17 1.05 -2.07
CA LEU A 223 1.31 -0.38 -2.27
C LEU A 223 2.03 -0.61 -3.61
N ILE A 224 3.06 -1.43 -3.62
CA ILE A 224 3.89 -1.67 -4.79
C ILE A 224 4.08 -3.17 -4.98
N ILE A 225 3.81 -3.65 -6.18
CA ILE A 225 4.26 -4.97 -6.65
C ILE A 225 5.50 -4.74 -7.49
N SER A 226 6.62 -5.33 -7.06
CA SER A 226 7.89 -5.26 -7.78
C SER A 226 8.18 -6.60 -8.47
N GLY A 227 8.83 -6.52 -9.61
CA GLY A 227 9.39 -7.64 -10.35
C GLY A 227 10.84 -7.39 -10.72
N PRO A 228 11.55 -8.39 -11.23
CA PRO A 228 12.91 -8.19 -11.75
C PRO A 228 12.88 -7.17 -12.89
N ALA A 229 13.80 -6.23 -12.86
CA ALA A 229 14.03 -5.33 -13.98
C ALA A 229 14.83 -6.05 -15.07
N GLU A 230 14.83 -5.49 -16.28
CA GLU A 230 15.78 -5.89 -17.31
C GLU A 230 17.23 -5.70 -16.83
N ASP A 231 18.12 -6.53 -17.36
CA ASP A 231 19.55 -6.50 -16.98
C ASP A 231 20.22 -5.21 -17.49
N ALA A 232 20.24 -4.19 -16.65
CA ALA A 232 20.92 -2.92 -16.91
C ALA A 232 22.43 -2.95 -16.60
N THR A 233 23.01 -4.11 -16.34
CA THR A 233 24.43 -4.28 -15.98
C THR A 233 25.36 -3.55 -16.96
N GLN A 234 25.11 -3.67 -18.26
CA GLN A 234 25.93 -3.02 -19.29
C GLN A 234 25.85 -1.49 -19.22
N ILE A 235 24.68 -0.95 -18.90
CA ILE A 235 24.46 0.50 -18.77
C ILE A 235 25.23 1.05 -17.56
N TYR A 236 25.12 0.39 -16.40
CA TYR A 236 25.89 0.78 -15.20
C TYR A 236 27.39 0.73 -15.43
N GLN A 237 27.90 -0.31 -16.07
CA GLN A 237 29.32 -0.44 -16.41
C GLN A 237 29.80 0.59 -17.45
N ALA A 238 28.93 0.97 -18.38
CA ALA A 238 29.27 2.01 -19.37
C ALA A 238 29.33 3.39 -18.70
N ILE A 239 28.32 3.72 -17.90
CA ILE A 239 28.24 5.03 -17.23
C ILE A 239 29.31 5.17 -16.15
N ASP A 240 29.71 4.10 -15.47
CA ASP A 240 30.80 4.12 -14.52
C ASP A 240 32.09 4.71 -15.13
N LYS A 241 32.36 4.40 -16.40
CA LYS A 241 33.52 4.92 -17.14
C LYS A 241 33.43 6.40 -17.49
N VAL A 242 32.24 7.02 -17.46
CA VAL A 242 32.02 8.44 -17.74
C VAL A 242 32.53 9.31 -16.59
N ILE A 243 32.28 8.87 -15.36
CA ILE A 243 32.47 9.68 -14.15
C ILE A 243 33.92 10.14 -13.91
N PRO A 244 34.96 9.33 -14.16
CA PRO A 244 36.35 9.76 -14.00
C PRO A 244 36.76 10.95 -14.90
N HIS A 245 36.01 11.18 -15.96
CA HIS A 245 36.30 12.31 -16.89
C HIS A 245 35.70 13.64 -16.42
N LEU A 246 34.88 13.64 -15.33
CA LEU A 246 34.21 14.83 -14.83
C LEU A 246 35.01 15.50 -13.70
N ILE A 247 35.03 16.83 -13.70
CA ILE A 247 35.76 17.68 -12.75
C ILE A 247 34.76 18.33 -11.78
N ALA A 248 35.05 18.25 -10.47
CA ALA A 248 34.23 18.87 -9.44
C ALA A 248 34.42 20.41 -9.44
N GLN A 249 33.35 21.12 -9.07
CA GLN A 249 33.31 22.56 -8.83
C GLN A 249 32.88 22.83 -7.40
N ASP A 250 33.46 23.80 -6.73
CA ASP A 250 33.23 24.11 -5.31
C ASP A 250 31.90 24.80 -5.04
N LYS A 251 31.37 25.56 -6.00
CA LYS A 251 30.10 26.30 -5.84
C LYS A 251 29.24 26.16 -7.08
N GLU A 252 27.93 26.22 -6.88
CA GLU A 252 26.96 26.25 -7.98
C GLU A 252 27.14 27.52 -8.84
N ASP A 253 26.82 27.38 -10.13
CA ASP A 253 26.80 28.51 -11.05
C ASP A 253 25.64 29.45 -10.70
N THR A 254 25.92 30.77 -10.66
CA THR A 254 24.93 31.81 -10.41
C THR A 254 25.08 32.92 -11.46
N GLU A 255 24.18 33.89 -11.48
CA GLU A 255 24.32 35.06 -12.36
C GLU A 255 25.67 35.84 -12.20
N GLU A 256 26.28 35.72 -11.00
CA GLU A 256 27.52 36.41 -10.64
C GLU A 256 28.77 35.50 -10.68
N TYR A 257 28.61 34.19 -10.77
CA TYR A 257 29.69 33.20 -10.72
C TYR A 257 29.44 32.05 -11.67
N THR A 258 30.38 31.84 -12.61
CA THR A 258 30.43 30.67 -13.49
C THR A 258 31.78 29.98 -13.28
N GLY A 259 31.75 28.73 -12.84
CA GLY A 259 32.97 27.95 -12.60
C GLY A 259 33.41 27.13 -13.82
N ASP A 260 34.54 26.45 -13.69
CA ASP A 260 35.15 25.61 -14.74
C ASP A 260 34.87 24.09 -14.53
N GLY A 261 34.06 23.72 -13.55
CA GLY A 261 33.75 22.31 -13.22
C GLY A 261 32.53 21.76 -13.95
N ASP A 262 32.43 20.46 -13.95
CA ASP A 262 31.36 19.70 -14.62
C ASP A 262 30.22 19.38 -13.67
N PHE A 263 30.45 19.40 -12.35
CA PHE A 263 29.42 19.09 -11.33
C PHE A 263 29.73 19.74 -9.98
N THR A 264 28.70 19.91 -9.16
CA THR A 264 28.77 20.36 -7.75
C THR A 264 28.27 19.27 -6.81
N LEU A 265 28.71 19.31 -5.54
CA LEU A 265 28.35 18.36 -4.51
C LEU A 265 27.70 19.05 -3.32
N ASP A 266 26.52 18.57 -2.91
CA ASP A 266 25.96 18.87 -1.60
C ASP A 266 26.25 17.74 -0.63
N LEU A 267 27.23 17.94 0.22
CA LEU A 267 27.67 16.95 1.22
C LEU A 267 26.62 16.70 2.31
N LYS A 268 25.72 17.66 2.58
CA LYS A 268 24.70 17.54 3.62
C LYS A 268 23.55 16.66 3.19
N SER A 269 23.08 16.84 1.97
CA SER A 269 21.98 16.05 1.39
C SER A 269 22.48 14.80 0.65
N LYS A 270 23.81 14.60 0.53
CA LYS A 270 24.45 13.56 -0.30
C LYS A 270 23.90 13.58 -1.74
N GLN A 271 23.82 14.78 -2.34
CA GLN A 271 23.37 15.00 -3.71
C GLN A 271 24.52 15.54 -4.57
N ALA A 272 24.44 15.26 -5.87
CA ALA A 272 25.36 15.80 -6.86
C ALA A 272 24.55 16.41 -8.01
N HIS A 273 25.02 17.54 -8.56
CA HIS A 273 24.34 18.28 -9.62
C HIS A 273 25.32 18.56 -10.76
N LEU A 274 24.92 18.25 -12.00
CA LEU A 274 25.69 18.60 -13.19
C LEU A 274 25.54 20.10 -13.48
N THR A 275 26.63 20.77 -13.83
CA THR A 275 26.61 22.12 -14.42
C THR A 275 26.17 22.02 -15.89
N GLU A 276 25.78 23.14 -16.52
CA GLU A 276 25.45 23.14 -17.95
C GLU A 276 26.61 22.60 -18.82
N ARG A 277 27.83 22.95 -18.49
CA ARG A 277 29.04 22.46 -19.14
C ARG A 277 29.21 20.94 -18.92
N GLY A 278 28.99 20.47 -17.69
CA GLY A 278 29.04 19.05 -17.34
C GLY A 278 28.00 18.23 -18.08
N GLN A 279 26.80 18.80 -18.25
CA GLN A 279 25.72 18.15 -19.02
C GLN A 279 26.17 17.94 -20.47
N VAL A 280 26.61 19.00 -21.17
CA VAL A 280 27.09 18.90 -22.56
C VAL A 280 28.24 17.90 -22.69
N LYS A 281 29.14 17.88 -21.73
CA LYS A 281 30.27 16.95 -21.74
C LYS A 281 29.83 15.50 -21.59
N VAL A 282 28.88 15.22 -20.67
CA VAL A 282 28.28 13.87 -20.47
C VAL A 282 27.53 13.44 -21.73
N GLU A 283 26.71 14.34 -22.32
CA GLU A 283 25.98 14.07 -23.56
C GLU A 283 26.91 13.69 -24.71
N ASN A 284 28.03 14.41 -24.87
CA ASN A 284 29.05 14.08 -25.89
C ASN A 284 29.69 12.69 -25.64
N ILE A 285 30.09 12.39 -24.40
CA ILE A 285 30.70 11.09 -24.08
C ILE A 285 29.70 9.96 -24.32
N LEU A 286 28.44 10.13 -23.93
CA LEU A 286 27.40 9.10 -24.14
C LEU A 286 27.08 8.90 -25.63
N THR A 287 27.15 9.96 -26.42
CA THR A 287 27.02 9.88 -27.88
C THR A 287 28.17 9.13 -28.52
N GLU A 288 29.43 9.38 -28.10
CA GLU A 288 30.60 8.63 -28.52
C GLU A 288 30.55 7.15 -28.17
N MET A 289 29.90 6.82 -27.01
CA MET A 289 29.64 5.46 -26.57
C MET A 289 28.47 4.77 -27.27
N GLY A 290 27.71 5.47 -28.10
CA GLY A 290 26.54 4.95 -28.82
C GLY A 290 25.29 4.79 -27.94
N LEU A 291 25.27 5.38 -26.75
CA LEU A 291 24.12 5.36 -25.83
C LEU A 291 23.11 6.49 -26.10
N MET A 292 23.51 7.50 -26.86
CA MET A 292 22.69 8.63 -27.29
C MET A 292 22.95 8.96 -28.76
N HIS A 293 22.00 9.63 -29.41
CA HIS A 293 22.17 10.17 -30.76
C HIS A 293 22.65 11.63 -30.72
N GLU A 294 23.31 12.07 -31.77
CA GLU A 294 23.80 13.43 -31.88
C GLU A 294 22.66 14.45 -31.85
N GLY A 295 22.74 15.44 -30.95
CA GLY A 295 21.71 16.47 -30.75
C GLY A 295 20.59 16.09 -29.77
N GLU A 296 20.59 14.90 -29.18
CA GLU A 296 19.68 14.55 -28.11
C GLU A 296 20.11 15.15 -26.76
N SER A 297 19.14 15.50 -25.89
CA SER A 297 19.41 15.95 -24.53
C SER A 297 19.11 14.87 -23.51
N LEU A 298 19.93 14.75 -22.46
CA LEU A 298 19.71 13.90 -21.31
C LEU A 298 18.38 14.21 -20.57
N TYR A 299 17.89 15.46 -20.66
CA TYR A 299 16.62 15.87 -20.07
C TYR A 299 15.40 15.57 -20.94
N HIS A 300 15.60 14.97 -22.10
CA HIS A 300 14.48 14.50 -22.92
C HIS A 300 13.77 13.33 -22.20
N PRO A 301 12.43 13.26 -22.18
CA PRO A 301 11.68 12.20 -21.49
C PRO A 301 12.14 10.77 -21.81
N ALA A 302 12.50 10.50 -23.08
CA ALA A 302 13.02 9.20 -23.52
C ALA A 302 14.42 8.85 -22.96
N ARG A 303 15.17 9.82 -22.41
CA ARG A 303 16.55 9.64 -21.90
C ARG A 303 16.65 9.84 -20.39
N ILE A 304 15.53 10.03 -19.71
CA ILE A 304 15.48 10.34 -18.27
C ILE A 304 16.06 9.21 -17.41
N SER A 305 15.92 7.94 -17.84
CA SER A 305 16.56 6.79 -17.18
C SER A 305 18.07 6.84 -17.25
N LEU A 306 18.63 7.27 -18.39
CA LEU A 306 20.07 7.41 -18.59
C LEU A 306 20.64 8.54 -17.71
N LEU A 307 19.94 9.67 -17.61
CA LEU A 307 20.27 10.76 -16.69
C LEU A 307 20.30 10.27 -15.24
N HIS A 308 19.34 9.45 -14.84
CA HIS A 308 19.30 8.87 -13.50
C HIS A 308 20.51 8.00 -13.20
N HIS A 309 20.91 7.13 -14.13
CA HIS A 309 22.12 6.32 -13.98
C HIS A 309 23.39 7.18 -13.87
N VAL A 310 23.49 8.28 -14.61
CA VAL A 310 24.60 9.23 -14.50
C VAL A 310 24.67 9.84 -13.10
N TYR A 311 23.54 10.29 -12.55
CA TYR A 311 23.51 10.82 -11.18
C TYR A 311 23.81 9.77 -10.13
N ALA A 312 23.31 8.55 -10.28
CA ALA A 312 23.61 7.44 -9.37
C ALA A 312 25.12 7.13 -9.36
N ALA A 313 25.75 7.06 -10.54
CA ALA A 313 27.18 6.82 -10.66
C ALA A 313 28.00 7.99 -10.11
N LEU A 314 27.60 9.25 -10.37
CA LEU A 314 28.28 10.44 -9.84
C LEU A 314 28.24 10.45 -8.30
N ARG A 315 27.09 10.17 -7.70
CA ARG A 315 26.95 10.02 -6.24
C ARG A 315 27.82 8.89 -5.70
N ALA A 316 27.78 7.70 -6.33
CA ALA A 316 28.57 6.54 -5.93
C ALA A 316 30.08 6.84 -5.90
N HIS A 317 30.61 7.54 -6.89
CA HIS A 317 32.03 7.88 -6.98
C HIS A 317 32.48 9.00 -6.04
N LYS A 318 31.60 10.00 -5.80
CA LYS A 318 32.01 11.25 -5.16
C LYS A 318 31.49 11.45 -3.74
N LEU A 319 30.47 10.69 -3.32
CA LEU A 319 29.80 10.88 -2.03
C LEU A 319 29.77 9.63 -1.16
N PHE A 320 30.19 8.47 -1.70
CA PHE A 320 30.22 7.20 -0.96
C PHE A 320 31.59 6.56 -1.01
N GLU A 321 32.17 6.30 0.15
CA GLU A 321 33.54 5.81 0.29
C GLU A 321 33.57 4.41 0.91
N VAL A 322 34.44 3.54 0.35
CA VAL A 322 34.70 2.21 0.89
C VAL A 322 35.31 2.31 2.29
N ASN A 323 34.88 1.43 3.20
CA ASN A 323 35.24 1.40 4.63
C ASN A 323 34.72 2.59 5.46
N VAL A 324 33.94 3.49 4.86
CA VAL A 324 33.24 4.58 5.56
C VAL A 324 31.74 4.34 5.46
N ASP A 325 31.18 4.31 4.26
CA ASP A 325 29.76 4.13 4.00
C ASP A 325 29.40 2.65 3.74
N TYR A 326 30.36 1.86 3.25
CA TYR A 326 30.18 0.43 2.94
C TYR A 326 31.50 -0.34 2.99
N ILE A 327 31.38 -1.67 3.03
CA ILE A 327 32.49 -2.60 2.83
C ILE A 327 32.18 -3.55 1.68
N VAL A 328 33.23 -4.04 1.03
CA VAL A 328 33.13 -5.16 0.08
C VAL A 328 33.43 -6.45 0.83
N LYS A 329 32.44 -7.33 0.94
CA LYS A 329 32.57 -8.61 1.63
C LYS A 329 31.97 -9.73 0.79
N ASP A 330 32.73 -10.79 0.57
CA ASP A 330 32.32 -11.98 -0.20
C ASP A 330 31.81 -11.66 -1.63
N GLY A 331 32.32 -10.56 -2.24
CA GLY A 331 31.90 -10.08 -3.56
C GLY A 331 30.58 -9.31 -3.56
N GLU A 332 30.08 -8.90 -2.40
CA GLU A 332 28.88 -8.08 -2.23
C GLU A 332 29.17 -6.77 -1.48
N ILE A 333 28.37 -5.75 -1.77
CA ILE A 333 28.42 -4.47 -1.06
C ILE A 333 27.56 -4.58 0.20
N VAL A 334 28.15 -4.31 1.37
CA VAL A 334 27.46 -4.29 2.67
C VAL A 334 27.52 -2.89 3.27
N ILE A 335 26.36 -2.32 3.52
CA ILE A 335 26.21 -0.96 4.04
C ILE A 335 26.72 -0.86 5.49
N ILE A 336 27.37 0.25 5.83
CA ILE A 336 27.72 0.63 7.20
C ILE A 336 26.70 1.69 7.67
N ASP A 337 26.10 1.49 8.83
CA ASP A 337 25.21 2.48 9.46
C ASP A 337 26.00 3.68 9.98
N GLU A 338 25.68 4.88 9.54
CA GLU A 338 26.39 6.13 9.90
C GLU A 338 26.38 6.43 11.40
N HIS A 339 25.32 6.00 12.11
CA HIS A 339 25.14 6.33 13.52
C HIS A 339 25.78 5.30 14.46
N THR A 340 25.76 4.02 14.05
CA THR A 340 26.23 2.93 14.91
C THR A 340 27.55 2.34 14.46
N GLY A 341 28.04 2.63 13.25
CA GLY A 341 29.22 2.02 12.64
C GLY A 341 29.09 0.51 12.39
N ARG A 342 27.88 -0.05 12.49
CA ARG A 342 27.62 -1.49 12.29
C ARG A 342 27.26 -1.81 10.84
N THR A 343 27.70 -2.97 10.38
CA THR A 343 27.33 -3.47 9.06
C THR A 343 25.88 -3.91 9.03
N MET A 344 25.15 -3.52 7.99
CA MET A 344 23.76 -3.86 7.74
C MET A 344 23.63 -4.86 6.60
N ALA A 345 23.78 -6.14 6.90
CA ALA A 345 23.62 -7.19 5.89
C ALA A 345 22.19 -7.25 5.35
N GLY A 346 22.05 -7.44 4.03
CA GLY A 346 20.75 -7.55 3.35
C GLY A 346 20.04 -6.22 3.07
N ARG A 347 20.53 -5.08 3.57
CA ARG A 347 20.05 -3.75 3.14
C ARG A 347 20.76 -3.30 1.88
N ARG A 348 20.02 -2.61 1.03
CA ARG A 348 20.53 -2.00 -0.22
C ARG A 348 20.09 -0.54 -0.29
N TRP A 349 20.93 0.31 -0.88
CA TRP A 349 20.49 1.67 -1.24
C TRP A 349 19.52 1.60 -2.40
N SER A 350 18.54 2.49 -2.39
CA SER A 350 17.57 2.66 -3.46
C SER A 350 18.14 3.46 -4.64
N ASP A 351 17.33 3.59 -5.67
CA ASP A 351 17.54 4.54 -6.77
C ASP A 351 18.83 4.28 -7.58
N GLY A 352 19.12 3.00 -7.86
CA GLY A 352 20.29 2.64 -8.67
C GLY A 352 21.64 2.90 -8.01
N LEU A 353 21.67 3.52 -6.81
CA LEU A 353 22.91 3.85 -6.12
C LEU A 353 23.70 2.61 -5.71
N HIS A 354 23.02 1.55 -5.25
CA HIS A 354 23.69 0.31 -4.86
C HIS A 354 24.37 -0.35 -6.05
N GLN A 355 23.67 -0.42 -7.19
CA GLN A 355 24.19 -0.95 -8.46
C GLN A 355 25.33 -0.08 -9.01
N ALA A 356 25.23 1.24 -8.87
CA ALA A 356 26.31 2.14 -9.24
C ALA A 356 27.58 1.94 -8.38
N ILE A 357 27.42 1.61 -7.08
CA ILE A 357 28.53 1.26 -6.20
C ILE A 357 29.08 -0.14 -6.55
N GLU A 358 28.22 -1.10 -6.87
CA GLU A 358 28.61 -2.43 -7.37
C GLU A 358 29.43 -2.29 -8.66
N ALA A 359 29.03 -1.40 -9.59
CA ALA A 359 29.80 -1.10 -10.81
C ALA A 359 31.14 -0.46 -10.49
N LYS A 360 31.17 0.56 -9.62
CA LYS A 360 32.38 1.24 -9.15
C LYS A 360 33.40 0.29 -8.54
N GLU A 361 32.96 -0.66 -7.73
CA GLU A 361 33.84 -1.63 -7.06
C GLU A 361 34.13 -2.88 -7.92
N GLY A 362 33.55 -2.97 -9.13
CA GLY A 362 33.75 -4.09 -10.05
C GLY A 362 33.21 -5.43 -9.54
N VAL A 363 32.26 -5.41 -8.61
CA VAL A 363 31.57 -6.61 -8.13
C VAL A 363 30.39 -6.95 -9.03
N ASN A 364 29.77 -8.12 -8.79
CA ASN A 364 28.60 -8.54 -9.57
C ASN A 364 27.42 -7.59 -9.33
N ILE A 365 26.93 -6.94 -10.37
CA ILE A 365 25.80 -6.03 -10.31
C ILE A 365 24.52 -6.87 -10.21
N GLN A 366 23.82 -6.75 -9.11
CA GLN A 366 22.56 -7.46 -8.91
C GLN A 366 21.41 -6.66 -9.54
N GLY A 367 20.48 -7.37 -10.21
CA GLY A 367 19.32 -6.75 -10.86
C GLY A 367 18.53 -5.83 -9.92
N GLU A 368 18.05 -4.72 -10.45
CA GLU A 368 17.09 -3.86 -9.80
C GLU A 368 15.71 -4.49 -9.79
N ASN A 369 14.91 -4.19 -8.79
CA ASN A 369 13.49 -4.49 -8.83
C ASN A 369 12.75 -3.30 -9.46
N GLN A 370 12.01 -3.57 -10.52
CA GLN A 370 11.18 -2.58 -11.18
C GLN A 370 9.75 -2.62 -10.64
N THR A 371 9.11 -1.46 -10.50
CA THR A 371 7.69 -1.39 -10.16
C THR A 371 6.85 -1.95 -11.32
N VAL A 372 6.13 -3.02 -11.03
CA VAL A 372 5.19 -3.65 -11.99
C VAL A 372 3.81 -3.03 -11.87
N ALA A 373 3.35 -2.81 -10.64
CA ALA A 373 2.09 -2.15 -10.36
C ALA A 373 2.18 -1.41 -9.01
N SER A 374 1.49 -0.31 -8.90
CA SER A 374 1.42 0.47 -7.65
C SER A 374 0.08 1.19 -7.53
N ILE A 375 -0.36 1.41 -6.30
CA ILE A 375 -1.51 2.26 -5.98
C ILE A 375 -1.36 2.82 -4.57
N THR A 376 -1.75 4.07 -4.35
CA THR A 376 -1.84 4.61 -2.98
C THR A 376 -3.11 4.13 -2.28
N TYR A 377 -3.08 4.04 -0.94
CA TYR A 377 -4.28 3.73 -0.16
C TYR A 377 -5.41 4.73 -0.46
N GLN A 378 -5.06 6.01 -0.61
CA GLN A 378 -6.02 7.06 -0.94
C GLN A 378 -6.77 6.73 -2.23
N ASN A 379 -6.05 6.42 -3.31
CA ASN A 379 -6.66 6.13 -4.59
C ASN A 379 -7.38 4.78 -4.60
N TYR A 380 -6.87 3.77 -3.88
CA TYR A 380 -7.55 2.49 -3.76
C TYR A 380 -8.91 2.62 -3.07
N PHE A 381 -8.97 3.25 -1.88
CA PHE A 381 -10.24 3.37 -1.15
C PHE A 381 -11.26 4.31 -1.83
N ARG A 382 -10.82 5.21 -2.69
CA ARG A 382 -11.71 6.03 -3.54
C ARG A 382 -12.41 5.24 -4.65
N LEU A 383 -11.99 4.02 -4.94
CA LEU A 383 -12.63 3.14 -5.93
C LEU A 383 -13.96 2.56 -5.44
N TYR A 384 -14.19 2.51 -4.13
CA TYR A 384 -15.44 2.00 -3.59
C TYR A 384 -16.60 2.94 -3.88
N GLU A 385 -17.76 2.38 -4.29
CA GLU A 385 -19.00 3.15 -4.45
C GLU A 385 -19.37 3.86 -3.15
N LYS A 386 -19.13 3.18 -2.01
CA LYS A 386 -19.41 3.67 -0.66
C LYS A 386 -18.25 3.36 0.26
N LEU A 387 -17.67 4.38 0.84
CA LEU A 387 -16.62 4.28 1.86
C LEU A 387 -17.16 4.83 3.18
N ALA A 388 -16.90 4.13 4.27
CA ALA A 388 -17.18 4.57 5.62
C ALA A 388 -16.06 4.13 6.56
N GLY A 389 -15.91 4.77 7.70
CA GLY A 389 -14.86 4.44 8.65
C GLY A 389 -15.26 4.65 10.09
N MET A 390 -14.61 3.95 11.00
CA MET A 390 -14.79 4.13 12.43
C MET A 390 -13.46 4.16 13.16
N THR A 391 -13.35 4.98 14.16
CA THR A 391 -12.19 5.06 15.07
C THR A 391 -12.58 5.75 16.37
N GLY A 392 -11.71 5.71 17.37
CA GLY A 392 -11.87 6.48 18.61
C GLY A 392 -11.35 7.92 18.54
N THR A 393 -10.72 8.33 17.45
CA THR A 393 -9.88 9.55 17.35
C THR A 393 -9.85 10.13 15.94
N ALA A 394 -10.97 10.55 15.37
CA ALA A 394 -11.01 11.11 14.01
C ALA A 394 -11.08 12.63 13.97
N ASP A 395 -11.64 13.28 15.00
CA ASP A 395 -11.93 14.72 15.00
C ASP A 395 -10.69 15.60 14.72
N THR A 396 -9.52 15.19 15.21
CA THR A 396 -8.26 15.90 14.96
C THR A 396 -7.84 15.93 13.50
N GLU A 397 -8.23 14.93 12.73
CA GLU A 397 -7.91 14.74 11.30
C GLU A 397 -9.14 14.91 10.39
N ALA A 398 -10.27 15.44 10.93
CA ALA A 398 -11.54 15.58 10.19
C ALA A 398 -11.39 16.36 8.89
N PHE A 399 -10.52 17.37 8.87
CA PHE A 399 -10.21 18.15 7.68
C PHE A 399 -9.56 17.30 6.57
N GLU A 400 -8.60 16.43 6.92
CA GLU A 400 -7.93 15.53 5.98
C GLU A 400 -8.89 14.49 5.42
N PHE A 401 -9.71 13.87 6.27
CA PHE A 401 -10.72 12.92 5.83
C PHE A 401 -11.71 13.52 4.83
N GLN A 402 -12.14 14.74 5.09
CA GLN A 402 -13.05 15.45 4.20
C GLN A 402 -12.37 15.85 2.88
N GLN A 403 -11.14 16.39 2.92
CA GLN A 403 -10.43 16.85 1.72
C GLN A 403 -9.98 15.70 0.80
N ILE A 404 -9.50 14.58 1.38
CA ILE A 404 -8.92 13.49 0.60
C ILE A 404 -9.98 12.47 0.20
N TYR A 405 -10.87 12.09 1.13
CA TYR A 405 -11.80 10.98 0.94
C TYR A 405 -13.26 11.43 0.82
N GLY A 406 -13.58 12.70 1.04
CA GLY A 406 -14.94 13.22 1.04
C GLY A 406 -15.80 12.70 2.21
N LEU A 407 -15.16 12.31 3.32
CA LEU A 407 -15.81 11.74 4.49
C LEU A 407 -15.94 12.78 5.59
N ASP A 408 -17.17 13.04 6.05
CA ASP A 408 -17.41 13.85 7.23
C ASP A 408 -17.22 13.03 8.50
N THR A 409 -16.71 13.67 9.56
CA THR A 409 -16.54 13.05 10.87
C THR A 409 -17.69 13.42 11.80
N VAL A 410 -18.34 12.40 12.35
CA VAL A 410 -19.41 12.57 13.36
C VAL A 410 -18.93 12.02 14.70
N VAL A 411 -18.78 12.90 15.67
CA VAL A 411 -18.38 12.54 17.04
C VAL A 411 -19.63 12.06 17.81
N ILE A 412 -19.63 10.79 18.17
CA ILE A 412 -20.76 10.13 18.84
C ILE A 412 -20.52 10.17 20.36
N PRO A 413 -21.52 10.56 21.15
CA PRO A 413 -21.40 10.57 22.60
C PRO A 413 -21.22 9.16 23.14
N THR A 414 -20.53 9.03 24.28
CA THR A 414 -20.36 7.74 24.97
C THR A 414 -21.69 7.26 25.57
N ASN A 415 -21.88 5.96 25.67
CA ASN A 415 -23.09 5.35 26.29
C ASN A 415 -23.23 5.74 27.77
N ARG A 416 -22.10 5.79 28.48
CA ARG A 416 -22.02 6.30 29.88
C ARG A 416 -21.04 7.48 29.93
N PRO A 417 -21.26 8.46 30.83
CA PRO A 417 -20.34 9.56 30.99
C PRO A 417 -18.92 9.08 31.32
N MET A 418 -17.95 9.67 30.66
CA MET A 418 -16.53 9.39 30.93
C MET A 418 -16.12 10.12 32.23
N ILE A 419 -15.61 9.38 33.20
CA ILE A 419 -15.18 9.89 34.52
C ILE A 419 -13.68 9.79 34.73
N ARG A 420 -12.89 9.44 33.70
CA ARG A 420 -11.43 9.38 33.76
C ARG A 420 -10.82 10.74 34.11
N ASP A 421 -9.85 10.73 35.02
CA ASP A 421 -9.09 11.92 35.43
C ASP A 421 -7.84 12.07 34.55
N ASP A 422 -7.88 12.98 33.58
CA ASP A 422 -6.72 13.32 32.74
C ASP A 422 -5.90 14.43 33.41
N LYS A 423 -4.84 14.02 34.14
CA LYS A 423 -3.96 14.92 34.88
C LYS A 423 -3.08 15.77 33.97
N THR A 424 -2.64 16.93 34.47
CA THR A 424 -1.72 17.84 33.77
C THR A 424 -0.37 17.16 33.53
N ASP A 425 0.26 17.47 32.38
CA ASP A 425 1.59 16.97 32.02
C ASP A 425 2.65 17.49 33.03
N LEU A 426 3.62 16.63 33.34
CA LEU A 426 4.80 16.99 34.15
C LEU A 426 6.04 17.08 33.23
N MET A 427 6.72 18.21 33.27
CA MET A 427 7.95 18.45 32.55
C MET A 427 9.15 18.39 33.44
N PHE A 428 10.18 17.64 33.03
CA PHE A 428 11.45 17.48 33.73
C PHE A 428 12.59 18.07 32.90
N LYS A 429 13.69 18.39 33.57
CA LYS A 429 14.87 18.95 32.94
C LYS A 429 15.59 17.95 32.04
N SER A 430 15.63 16.69 32.46
CA SER A 430 16.33 15.60 31.77
C SER A 430 15.52 14.31 31.72
N GLU A 431 15.89 13.39 30.82
CA GLU A 431 15.28 12.08 30.69
C GLU A 431 15.45 11.17 31.93
N PRO A 432 16.65 11.13 32.60
CA PRO A 432 16.80 10.36 33.82
C PRO A 432 15.87 10.80 34.94
N GLU A 433 15.68 12.12 35.15
CA GLU A 433 14.74 12.65 36.16
C GLU A 433 13.30 12.25 35.85
N LYS A 434 12.91 12.30 34.57
CA LYS A 434 11.61 11.85 34.08
C LYS A 434 11.38 10.37 34.43
N PHE A 435 12.35 9.49 34.16
CA PHE A 435 12.22 8.06 34.45
C PHE A 435 12.11 7.78 35.95
N GLN A 436 12.85 8.49 36.80
CA GLN A 436 12.71 8.39 38.27
C GLN A 436 11.31 8.75 38.74
N ALA A 437 10.71 9.81 38.16
CA ALA A 437 9.36 10.22 38.50
C ALA A 437 8.30 9.19 38.01
N VAL A 438 8.48 8.59 36.81
CA VAL A 438 7.66 7.51 36.28
C VAL A 438 7.73 6.28 37.21
N ILE A 439 8.93 5.85 37.62
CA ILE A 439 9.12 4.72 38.51
C ILE A 439 8.39 4.94 39.84
N LYS A 440 8.49 6.15 40.43
CA LYS A 440 7.79 6.50 41.64
C LYS A 440 6.27 6.43 41.51
N ASP A 441 5.70 6.94 40.41
CA ASP A 441 4.25 6.87 40.17
C ASP A 441 3.78 5.42 40.02
N ILE A 442 4.57 4.56 39.32
CA ILE A 442 4.32 3.13 39.22
C ILE A 442 4.29 2.47 40.61
N GLN A 443 5.26 2.77 41.46
CA GLN A 443 5.32 2.22 42.84
C GLN A 443 4.09 2.65 43.64
N ASP A 444 3.71 3.90 43.55
CA ASP A 444 2.52 4.44 44.24
C ASP A 444 1.22 3.77 43.76
N CYS A 445 1.10 3.47 42.46
CA CYS A 445 -0.03 2.73 41.89
C CYS A 445 -0.05 1.26 42.34
N MET A 446 1.11 0.59 42.33
CA MET A 446 1.22 -0.80 42.79
C MET A 446 0.86 -0.93 44.28
N ALA A 447 1.27 0.02 45.13
CA ALA A 447 0.92 0.04 46.54
C ALA A 447 -0.60 0.11 46.79
N ARG A 448 -1.36 0.65 45.84
CA ARG A 448 -2.84 0.74 45.83
C ARG A 448 -3.54 -0.39 45.05
N ASN A 449 -2.79 -1.37 44.55
CA ASN A 449 -3.30 -2.39 43.62
C ASN A 449 -3.91 -1.82 42.33
N GLN A 450 -3.50 -0.61 41.93
CA GLN A 450 -3.94 0.02 40.69
C GLN A 450 -3.08 -0.48 39.52
N PRO A 451 -3.68 -1.07 38.46
CA PRO A 451 -2.92 -1.46 37.26
C PRO A 451 -2.43 -0.25 36.50
N VAL A 452 -1.24 -0.37 35.91
CA VAL A 452 -0.56 0.70 35.16
C VAL A 452 -0.21 0.24 33.76
N LEU A 453 -0.57 1.04 32.76
CA LEU A 453 -0.10 0.89 31.39
C LEU A 453 0.82 2.07 31.04
N VAL A 454 2.08 1.77 30.73
CA VAL A 454 3.08 2.76 30.34
C VAL A 454 3.24 2.78 28.83
N GLY A 455 2.90 3.88 28.19
CA GLY A 455 3.06 4.09 26.75
C GLY A 455 4.43 4.70 26.42
N THR A 456 5.15 4.09 25.48
CA THR A 456 6.44 4.56 24.96
C THR A 456 6.37 4.77 23.45
N ILE A 457 7.18 5.68 22.90
CA ILE A 457 7.16 6.03 21.47
C ILE A 457 7.95 5.06 20.59
N SER A 458 8.91 4.32 21.15
CA SER A 458 9.74 3.39 20.40
C SER A 458 10.07 2.13 21.21
N ILE A 459 10.54 1.09 20.49
CA ILE A 459 11.03 -0.16 21.11
C ILE A 459 12.22 0.14 22.03
N GLU A 460 13.17 0.97 21.59
CA GLU A 460 14.36 1.35 22.37
C GLU A 460 13.97 2.00 23.68
N LYS A 461 13.01 2.94 23.66
CA LYS A 461 12.52 3.59 24.89
C LYS A 461 11.79 2.60 25.81
N SER A 462 11.08 1.62 25.25
CA SER A 462 10.42 0.56 26.04
C SER A 462 11.45 -0.35 26.71
N GLU A 463 12.55 -0.68 26.03
CA GLU A 463 13.63 -1.51 26.55
C GLU A 463 14.42 -0.75 27.63
N ALA A 464 14.74 0.54 27.41
CA ALA A 464 15.40 1.39 28.40
C ALA A 464 14.58 1.52 29.70
N LEU A 465 13.28 1.75 29.58
CA LEU A 465 12.39 1.81 30.75
C LEU A 465 12.26 0.44 31.43
N SER A 466 12.16 -0.64 30.66
CA SER A 466 12.13 -2.00 31.21
C SER A 466 13.38 -2.31 32.03
N GLU A 467 14.56 -1.91 31.58
CA GLU A 467 15.81 -2.09 32.31
C GLU A 467 15.83 -1.25 33.63
N ALA A 468 15.36 -0.01 33.58
CA ALA A 468 15.23 0.84 34.75
C ALA A 468 14.25 0.25 35.80
N LEU A 469 13.12 -0.34 35.35
CA LEU A 469 12.17 -1.02 36.24
C LEU A 469 12.73 -2.31 36.84
N LYS A 470 13.53 -3.09 36.10
CA LYS A 470 14.25 -4.25 36.63
C LYS A 470 15.22 -3.87 37.71
N GLN A 471 16.01 -2.80 37.51
CA GLN A 471 16.95 -2.27 38.53
C GLN A 471 16.21 -1.78 39.77
N ALA A 472 14.99 -1.24 39.60
CA ALA A 472 14.13 -0.85 40.72
C ALA A 472 13.39 -2.04 41.38
N GLY A 473 13.56 -3.27 40.90
CA GLY A 473 12.90 -4.48 41.42
C GLY A 473 11.40 -4.54 41.16
N ILE A 474 10.90 -3.86 40.14
CA ILE A 474 9.47 -3.80 39.79
C ILE A 474 9.14 -4.86 38.74
N PRO A 475 8.27 -5.85 39.05
CA PRO A 475 7.82 -6.83 38.09
C PRO A 475 6.92 -6.17 37.04
N HIS A 476 7.20 -6.43 35.76
CA HIS A 476 6.44 -5.84 34.67
C HIS A 476 6.47 -6.73 33.43
N LYS A 477 5.53 -6.48 32.49
CA LYS A 477 5.49 -7.10 31.17
C LYS A 477 5.73 -6.05 30.09
N VAL A 478 6.40 -6.46 29.00
CA VAL A 478 6.69 -5.56 27.85
C VAL A 478 5.93 -6.05 26.63
N LEU A 479 5.17 -5.15 26.02
CA LEU A 479 4.40 -5.36 24.82
C LEU A 479 4.98 -4.50 23.70
N ASN A 480 5.74 -5.10 22.81
CA ASN A 480 6.30 -4.44 21.63
C ASN A 480 6.32 -5.41 20.43
N ALA A 481 6.72 -4.92 19.26
CA ALA A 481 6.73 -5.68 18.01
C ALA A 481 7.60 -6.97 18.04
N LYS A 482 8.47 -7.13 19.02
CA LYS A 482 9.28 -8.36 19.18
C LYS A 482 8.47 -9.52 19.79
N PHE A 483 7.33 -9.25 20.42
CA PHE A 483 6.54 -10.22 21.20
C PHE A 483 5.11 -10.42 20.67
N HIS A 484 4.90 -10.29 19.37
CA HIS A 484 3.57 -10.42 18.75
C HIS A 484 2.82 -11.72 19.14
N ALA A 485 3.53 -12.85 19.23
CA ALA A 485 2.91 -14.13 19.58
C ALA A 485 2.32 -14.15 21.01
N GLN A 486 2.81 -13.30 21.92
CA GLN A 486 2.39 -13.23 23.31
C GLN A 486 1.49 -12.02 23.60
N GLU A 487 1.21 -11.20 22.59
CA GLU A 487 0.46 -9.95 22.73
C GLU A 487 -0.90 -10.14 23.41
N ALA A 488 -1.68 -11.11 22.96
CA ALA A 488 -3.00 -11.40 23.52
C ALA A 488 -2.95 -11.79 25.01
N GLU A 489 -1.92 -12.54 25.42
CA GLU A 489 -1.74 -12.96 26.81
C GLU A 489 -1.29 -11.79 27.70
N ILE A 490 -0.35 -10.97 27.22
CA ILE A 490 0.11 -9.79 27.97
C ILE A 490 -1.04 -8.80 28.19
N VAL A 491 -1.87 -8.57 27.14
CA VAL A 491 -3.04 -7.69 27.24
C VAL A 491 -4.10 -8.26 28.18
N ALA A 492 -4.32 -9.59 28.15
CA ALA A 492 -5.26 -10.25 29.05
C ALA A 492 -4.91 -10.03 30.54
N ASP A 493 -3.61 -9.97 30.85
CA ASP A 493 -3.12 -9.79 32.22
C ASP A 493 -2.94 -8.32 32.63
N ALA A 494 -2.93 -7.38 31.69
CA ALA A 494 -2.67 -5.97 31.98
C ALA A 494 -3.69 -5.30 32.92
N GLY A 495 -4.87 -5.88 33.09
CA GLY A 495 -5.91 -5.40 33.98
C GLY A 495 -5.88 -5.98 35.40
N TYR A 496 -4.95 -6.88 35.73
CA TYR A 496 -4.85 -7.45 37.09
C TYR A 496 -4.46 -6.39 38.13
N PRO A 497 -4.87 -6.55 39.41
CA PRO A 497 -4.48 -5.64 40.48
C PRO A 497 -2.97 -5.46 40.57
N GLY A 498 -2.49 -4.22 40.48
CA GLY A 498 -1.08 -3.87 40.58
C GLY A 498 -0.20 -4.32 39.38
N ALA A 499 -0.79 -4.78 38.29
CA ALA A 499 -0.04 -5.15 37.08
C ALA A 499 0.63 -3.93 36.45
N VAL A 500 1.86 -4.08 35.99
CA VAL A 500 2.62 -3.06 35.24
C VAL A 500 2.91 -3.59 33.84
N THR A 501 2.42 -2.86 32.82
CA THR A 501 2.63 -3.20 31.42
C THR A 501 3.25 -2.03 30.68
N ILE A 502 4.38 -2.25 30.02
CA ILE A 502 4.98 -1.26 29.10
C ILE A 502 4.50 -1.63 27.69
N ALA A 503 3.95 -0.67 26.96
CA ALA A 503 3.50 -0.89 25.59
C ALA A 503 4.07 0.18 24.64
N THR A 504 4.58 -0.23 23.49
CA THR A 504 4.83 0.72 22.40
C THR A 504 3.50 1.12 21.74
N ASN A 505 3.48 2.26 21.10
CA ASN A 505 2.29 2.93 20.59
C ASN A 505 1.33 2.03 19.79
N MET A 506 1.89 1.17 18.92
CA MET A 506 1.07 0.30 18.03
C MET A 506 0.68 -1.04 18.70
N ALA A 507 1.37 -1.44 19.75
CA ALA A 507 1.14 -2.72 20.41
C ALA A 507 -0.18 -2.74 21.21
N GLY A 508 -0.98 -3.79 21.06
CA GLY A 508 -2.27 -3.93 21.72
C GLY A 508 -3.39 -3.07 21.13
N ARG A 509 -3.21 -2.46 19.94
CA ARG A 509 -4.28 -1.71 19.27
C ARG A 509 -5.44 -2.65 18.89
N GLY A 510 -6.68 -2.16 19.01
CA GLY A 510 -7.87 -2.97 18.73
C GLY A 510 -8.18 -4.03 19.80
N THR A 511 -7.35 -4.14 20.86
CA THR A 511 -7.61 -5.06 21.98
C THR A 511 -8.08 -4.29 23.20
N ASP A 512 -8.95 -4.95 24.01
CA ASP A 512 -9.52 -4.37 25.22
C ASP A 512 -8.80 -4.87 26.47
N ILE A 513 -8.50 -3.95 27.41
CA ILE A 513 -7.94 -4.29 28.72
C ILE A 513 -9.12 -4.42 29.69
N VAL A 514 -9.41 -5.65 30.12
CA VAL A 514 -10.48 -5.95 31.05
C VAL A 514 -9.99 -5.75 32.49
N LEU A 515 -10.62 -4.84 33.24
CA LEU A 515 -10.26 -4.61 34.64
C LEU A 515 -10.48 -5.88 35.48
N GLY A 516 -9.52 -6.24 36.30
CA GLY A 516 -9.49 -7.52 37.03
C GLY A 516 -8.92 -8.69 36.23
N GLY A 517 -8.47 -8.47 34.97
CA GLY A 517 -7.97 -9.50 34.05
C GLY A 517 -9.05 -10.08 33.14
N ASN A 518 -8.67 -10.73 32.05
CA ASN A 518 -9.62 -11.28 31.08
C ASN A 518 -10.06 -12.70 31.46
N TRP A 519 -11.17 -12.81 32.19
CA TRP A 519 -11.75 -14.08 32.61
C TRP A 519 -12.16 -15.03 31.44
N LYS A 520 -12.47 -14.46 30.25
CA LYS A 520 -12.77 -15.27 29.06
C LYS A 520 -11.50 -15.98 28.55
N ALA A 521 -10.36 -15.29 28.59
CA ALA A 521 -9.08 -15.87 28.24
C ALA A 521 -8.65 -16.95 29.26
N GLU A 522 -8.98 -16.78 30.56
CA GLU A 522 -8.77 -17.82 31.59
C GLU A 522 -9.60 -19.07 31.30
N ILE A 523 -10.86 -18.92 30.92
CA ILE A 523 -11.74 -20.06 30.55
C ILE A 523 -11.21 -20.75 29.28
N ALA A 524 -10.76 -20.00 28.28
CA ALA A 524 -10.26 -20.56 27.01
C ALA A 524 -8.99 -21.41 27.19
N LYS A 525 -8.24 -21.24 28.28
CA LYS A 525 -7.08 -22.10 28.62
C LYS A 525 -7.48 -23.49 29.16
N LEU A 526 -8.75 -23.69 29.48
CA LEU A 526 -9.26 -24.98 30.01
C LEU A 526 -9.83 -25.83 28.87
N GLU A 527 -9.45 -27.10 28.83
CA GLU A 527 -10.09 -28.09 27.96
C GLU A 527 -11.45 -28.51 28.55
N ASN A 528 -12.57 -28.19 27.88
CA ASN A 528 -13.94 -28.53 28.29
C ASN A 528 -14.30 -28.10 29.74
N PRO A 529 -14.32 -26.78 30.03
CA PRO A 529 -14.58 -26.28 31.36
C PRO A 529 -16.00 -26.62 31.84
N THR A 530 -16.13 -27.09 33.07
CA THR A 530 -17.42 -27.29 33.70
C THR A 530 -18.09 -25.97 34.09
N GLN A 531 -19.42 -25.97 34.25
CA GLN A 531 -20.13 -24.74 34.66
C GLN A 531 -19.70 -24.25 36.05
N GLU A 532 -19.26 -25.15 36.92
CA GLU A 532 -18.72 -24.80 38.24
C GLU A 532 -17.38 -24.07 38.11
N GLN A 533 -16.47 -24.56 37.27
CA GLN A 533 -15.19 -23.90 37.00
C GLN A 533 -15.37 -22.52 36.37
N ILE A 534 -16.32 -22.40 35.44
CA ILE A 534 -16.67 -21.10 34.83
C ILE A 534 -17.16 -20.10 35.89
N ASN A 535 -18.03 -20.57 36.81
CA ASN A 535 -18.59 -19.75 37.88
C ASN A 535 -17.50 -19.35 38.90
N GLU A 536 -16.57 -20.26 39.23
CA GLU A 536 -15.43 -19.96 40.11
C GLU A 536 -14.49 -18.91 39.52
N ILE A 537 -14.14 -19.02 38.22
CA ILE A 537 -13.32 -18.02 37.52
C ILE A 537 -14.01 -16.68 37.52
N LYS A 538 -15.31 -16.64 37.23
CA LYS A 538 -16.06 -15.38 37.26
C LYS A 538 -16.12 -14.75 38.66
N ALA A 539 -16.27 -15.55 39.70
CA ALA A 539 -16.27 -15.03 41.07
C ALA A 539 -14.91 -14.45 41.46
N LYS A 540 -13.80 -15.14 41.16
CA LYS A 540 -12.46 -14.65 41.39
C LYS A 540 -12.16 -13.36 40.56
N TRP A 541 -12.64 -13.33 39.31
CA TRP A 541 -12.53 -12.12 38.49
C TRP A 541 -13.30 -10.96 39.11
N GLN A 542 -14.51 -11.18 39.62
CA GLN A 542 -15.31 -10.13 40.24
C GLN A 542 -14.59 -9.52 41.47
N GLU A 543 -13.96 -10.33 42.29
CA GLU A 543 -13.17 -9.83 43.42
C GLU A 543 -11.99 -8.95 42.96
N ARG A 544 -11.24 -9.41 41.94
CA ARG A 544 -10.14 -8.64 41.37
C ARG A 544 -10.62 -7.34 40.71
N HIS A 545 -11.75 -7.41 40.02
CA HIS A 545 -12.38 -6.25 39.38
C HIS A 545 -12.77 -5.21 40.42
N ASP A 546 -13.40 -5.61 41.52
CA ASP A 546 -13.80 -4.69 42.57
C ASP A 546 -12.61 -4.02 43.26
N ILE A 547 -11.49 -4.74 43.46
CA ILE A 547 -10.24 -4.17 43.96
C ILE A 547 -9.72 -3.10 43.01
N VAL A 548 -9.66 -3.36 41.71
CA VAL A 548 -9.17 -2.42 40.71
C VAL A 548 -10.09 -1.19 40.58
N MET A 549 -11.40 -1.40 40.65
CA MET A 549 -12.38 -0.30 40.66
C MET A 549 -12.19 0.63 41.87
N GLN A 550 -11.98 0.08 43.06
CA GLN A 550 -11.73 0.86 44.27
C GLN A 550 -10.37 1.57 44.25
N ALA A 551 -9.38 0.96 43.56
CA ALA A 551 -8.05 1.56 43.36
C ALA A 551 -8.06 2.74 42.36
N GLY A 552 -9.17 2.98 41.65
CA GLY A 552 -9.29 4.07 40.67
C GLY A 552 -9.17 3.63 39.21
N GLY A 553 -9.31 2.32 38.92
CA GLY A 553 -9.25 1.78 37.55
C GLY A 553 -7.83 1.78 36.98
N LEU A 554 -7.72 1.67 35.65
CA LEU A 554 -6.43 1.64 34.96
C LEU A 554 -5.78 3.02 34.92
N HIS A 555 -4.51 3.10 35.34
CA HIS A 555 -3.68 4.32 35.21
C HIS A 555 -2.83 4.26 33.94
N ILE A 556 -2.86 5.33 33.14
CA ILE A 556 -2.07 5.49 31.92
C ILE A 556 -0.92 6.45 32.16
N ILE A 557 0.29 6.00 31.91
CA ILE A 557 1.50 6.83 31.91
C ILE A 557 2.00 6.96 30.47
N GLY A 558 2.08 8.20 29.97
CA GLY A 558 2.80 8.50 28.72
C GLY A 558 4.20 8.98 29.03
N THR A 559 5.24 8.36 28.49
CA THR A 559 6.64 8.76 28.75
C THR A 559 7.11 9.90 27.87
N GLU A 560 6.38 10.18 26.80
CA GLU A 560 6.58 11.30 25.87
C GLU A 560 5.26 11.64 25.18
N ARG A 561 5.18 12.83 24.58
CA ARG A 561 4.10 13.16 23.62
C ARG A 561 4.46 12.65 22.25
N HIS A 562 3.51 12.06 21.56
CA HIS A 562 3.66 11.60 20.20
C HIS A 562 3.63 12.76 19.19
N GLU A 563 3.99 12.49 17.96
CA GLU A 563 3.91 13.47 16.87
C GLU A 563 2.49 13.96 16.60
N SER A 564 1.48 13.12 16.87
CA SER A 564 0.06 13.46 16.71
C SER A 564 -0.69 13.37 18.05
N ARG A 565 -1.54 14.37 18.31
CA ARG A 565 -2.47 14.38 19.45
C ARG A 565 -3.43 13.20 19.45
N ARG A 566 -3.75 12.70 18.26
CA ARG A 566 -4.59 11.53 18.05
C ARG A 566 -4.01 10.30 18.75
N ILE A 567 -2.73 10.07 18.62
CA ILE A 567 -2.03 8.92 19.23
C ILE A 567 -2.04 9.03 20.75
N ASP A 568 -1.81 10.22 21.28
CA ASP A 568 -1.95 10.47 22.74
C ASP A 568 -3.36 10.17 23.24
N ASN A 569 -4.39 10.55 22.49
CA ASN A 569 -5.78 10.27 22.80
C ASN A 569 -6.12 8.77 22.71
N GLN A 570 -5.52 8.03 21.78
CA GLN A 570 -5.65 6.57 21.71
C GLN A 570 -5.04 5.89 22.92
N LEU A 571 -3.87 6.34 23.38
CA LEU A 571 -3.24 5.84 24.60
C LEU A 571 -4.12 6.09 25.82
N ARG A 572 -4.60 7.33 26.03
CA ARG A 572 -5.54 7.67 27.10
C ARG A 572 -6.83 6.85 27.03
N GLY A 573 -7.35 6.61 25.81
CA GLY A 573 -8.58 5.89 25.55
C GLY A 573 -8.56 4.40 25.95
N ARG A 574 -7.42 3.88 26.39
CA ARG A 574 -7.34 2.52 26.96
C ARG A 574 -7.89 2.44 28.38
N SER A 575 -8.09 3.58 29.03
CA SER A 575 -8.64 3.73 30.39
C SER A 575 -9.94 4.53 30.41
N GLY A 576 -10.75 4.35 31.43
CA GLY A 576 -12.03 5.08 31.61
C GLY A 576 -13.08 4.72 30.59
N ARG A 577 -13.28 3.43 30.31
CA ARG A 577 -14.26 2.90 29.34
C ARG A 577 -15.59 2.60 30.00
N GLN A 578 -16.69 2.80 29.29
CA GLN A 578 -18.06 2.49 29.74
C GLN A 578 -18.40 3.03 31.15
N GLY A 579 -17.84 4.18 31.51
CA GLY A 579 -18.04 4.80 32.81
C GLY A 579 -17.18 4.25 33.94
N ASP A 580 -16.21 3.42 33.66
CA ASP A 580 -15.21 2.98 34.63
C ASP A 580 -14.31 4.14 35.07
N PRO A 581 -13.81 4.13 36.33
CA PRO A 581 -12.77 5.06 36.74
C PRO A 581 -11.47 4.81 35.99
N GLY A 582 -10.61 5.81 35.96
CA GLY A 582 -9.31 5.72 35.35
C GLY A 582 -8.57 7.03 35.50
N SER A 583 -7.29 7.02 35.18
CA SER A 583 -6.48 8.24 35.19
C SER A 583 -5.40 8.20 34.13
N SER A 584 -4.93 9.37 33.71
CA SER A 584 -3.79 9.47 32.80
C SER A 584 -2.87 10.62 33.16
N ARG A 585 -1.57 10.45 32.92
CA ARG A 585 -0.56 11.50 33.06
C ARG A 585 0.58 11.31 32.06
N PHE A 586 1.05 12.41 31.47
CA PHE A 586 2.23 12.42 30.62
C PHE A 586 3.44 12.99 31.38
N TYR A 587 4.57 12.29 31.27
CA TYR A 587 5.86 12.66 31.82
C TYR A 587 6.78 13.04 30.67
N LEU A 588 7.25 14.26 30.63
CA LEU A 588 7.99 14.85 29.54
C LEU A 588 9.36 15.34 30.01
N SER A 589 10.32 15.43 29.10
CA SER A 589 11.61 16.06 29.34
C SER A 589 11.97 17.05 28.25
N LEU A 590 12.87 17.99 28.55
CA LEU A 590 13.42 18.90 27.56
C LEU A 590 14.30 18.19 26.51
N ASP A 591 14.67 16.95 26.80
CA ASP A 591 15.44 16.09 25.91
C ASP A 591 14.58 15.28 24.91
N ASP A 592 13.26 15.31 25.08
CA ASP A 592 12.33 14.58 24.17
C ASP A 592 12.41 15.12 22.74
N ALA A 593 12.29 14.21 21.75
CA ALA A 593 12.47 14.54 20.33
C ALA A 593 11.56 15.69 19.86
N LEU A 594 10.30 15.69 20.30
CA LEU A 594 9.34 16.75 19.96
C LEU A 594 9.81 18.13 20.44
N MET A 595 10.45 18.20 21.61
CA MET A 595 10.98 19.44 22.18
C MET A 595 12.18 19.94 21.36
N ARG A 596 13.11 19.04 21.02
CA ARG A 596 14.32 19.39 20.26
C ARG A 596 14.02 19.87 18.84
N ILE A 597 13.05 19.28 18.17
CA ILE A 597 12.72 19.61 16.78
C ILE A 597 11.96 20.93 16.67
N TYR A 598 11.02 21.20 17.58
CA TYR A 598 10.06 22.31 17.42
C TYR A 598 10.28 23.50 18.35
N LEU A 599 11.13 23.38 19.37
CA LEU A 599 11.59 24.51 20.17
C LEU A 599 13.02 24.87 19.74
N ASN A 600 13.25 26.17 19.48
CA ASN A 600 14.60 26.63 19.21
C ASN A 600 15.46 26.58 20.49
N GLU A 601 16.79 26.43 20.33
CA GLU A 601 17.73 26.31 21.45
C GLU A 601 17.61 27.44 22.47
N GLY A 602 17.30 28.64 22.03
CA GLY A 602 17.13 29.80 22.96
C GLY A 602 15.98 29.59 23.93
N LYS A 603 14.84 29.05 23.46
CA LYS A 603 13.67 28.70 24.28
C LYS A 603 13.97 27.53 25.20
N LEU A 604 14.63 26.49 24.69
CA LEU A 604 15.04 25.33 25.50
C LEU A 604 16.00 25.76 26.63
N ASN A 605 16.99 26.61 26.34
CA ASN A 605 17.92 27.10 27.33
C ASN A 605 17.24 28.02 28.37
N MET A 606 16.26 28.83 27.97
CA MET A 606 15.43 29.60 28.89
C MET A 606 14.63 28.67 29.81
N MET A 607 14.02 27.61 29.26
CA MET A 607 13.28 26.63 30.07
C MET A 607 14.20 25.84 31.00
N ARG A 608 15.41 25.44 30.56
CA ARG A 608 16.40 24.76 31.42
C ARG A 608 16.81 25.61 32.62
N LYS A 609 16.89 26.93 32.49
CA LYS A 609 17.19 27.86 33.57
C LYS A 609 16.04 28.06 34.56
N ALA A 610 14.80 27.71 34.15
CA ALA A 610 13.63 27.80 35.03
C ALA A 610 13.57 26.66 36.07
N PHE A 611 14.29 25.56 35.86
CA PHE A 611 14.44 24.49 36.86
C PHE A 611 15.50 24.90 37.88
N THR A 612 15.11 25.03 39.15
CA THR A 612 15.96 25.48 40.25
C THR A 612 16.57 24.32 41.01
N GLU A 613 15.88 23.19 41.13
CA GLU A 613 16.31 22.00 41.84
C GLU A 613 16.35 20.78 40.94
N GLU A 614 17.18 19.79 41.30
CA GLU A 614 17.25 18.50 40.61
C GLU A 614 16.02 17.65 40.96
N GLY A 615 15.38 17.09 39.91
CA GLY A 615 14.14 16.31 40.05
C GLY A 615 12.86 17.15 40.22
N GLU A 616 12.96 18.49 40.10
CA GLU A 616 11.79 19.37 40.13
C GLU A 616 10.94 19.17 38.87
N ALA A 617 9.63 18.97 39.06
CA ALA A 617 8.66 18.88 37.97
C ALA A 617 8.01 20.24 37.73
N MET A 618 8.02 20.70 36.48
CA MET A 618 7.25 21.87 36.07
C MET A 618 5.86 21.44 35.62
N GLU A 619 4.83 21.89 36.32
CA GLU A 619 3.43 21.68 35.95
C GLU A 619 2.81 23.01 35.52
N SER A 620 2.41 23.14 34.27
CA SER A 620 1.81 24.38 33.72
C SER A 620 0.87 24.11 32.57
N LYS A 621 -0.34 24.67 32.67
CA LYS A 621 -1.31 24.67 31.55
C LYS A 621 -0.79 25.41 30.31
N LEU A 622 0.11 26.37 30.49
CA LEU A 622 0.75 27.08 29.37
C LEU A 622 1.68 26.15 28.57
N LEU A 623 2.45 25.32 29.29
CA LEU A 623 3.32 24.32 28.67
C LEU A 623 2.53 23.33 27.82
N THR A 624 1.45 22.81 28.37
CA THR A 624 0.55 21.89 27.60
C THR A 624 0.05 22.54 26.31
N LYS A 625 -0.26 23.86 26.31
CA LYS A 625 -0.63 24.57 25.09
C LYS A 625 0.52 24.73 24.09
N VAL A 626 1.72 24.97 24.56
CA VAL A 626 2.92 25.05 23.69
C VAL A 626 3.18 23.71 23.01
N ILE A 627 3.08 22.62 23.75
CA ILE A 627 3.25 21.25 23.24
C ILE A 627 2.17 20.94 22.19
N ALA A 628 0.90 21.23 22.50
CA ALA A 628 -0.20 21.03 21.56
C ALA A 628 -0.02 21.85 20.26
N SER A 629 0.55 23.05 20.35
CA SER A 629 0.88 23.85 19.17
C SER A 629 2.03 23.25 18.35
N ALA A 630 3.02 22.64 19.02
CA ALA A 630 4.10 21.92 18.34
C ALA A 630 3.54 20.71 17.59
N GLN A 631 2.74 19.88 18.26
CA GLN A 631 2.08 18.72 17.63
C GLN A 631 1.24 19.13 16.42
N ALA A 632 0.46 20.23 16.52
CA ALA A 632 -0.34 20.72 15.40
C ALA A 632 0.52 21.13 14.17
N LYS A 633 1.73 21.63 14.39
CA LYS A 633 2.66 21.91 13.28
C LYS A 633 3.20 20.63 12.63
N VAL A 634 3.50 19.61 13.41
CA VAL A 634 3.91 18.29 12.91
C VAL A 634 2.80 17.65 12.09
N GLU A 635 1.58 17.67 12.65
CA GLU A 635 0.38 17.15 11.97
C GLU A 635 0.19 17.85 10.62
N ALA A 636 0.29 19.18 10.58
CA ALA A 636 0.19 19.95 9.34
C ALA A 636 1.30 19.60 8.32
N HIS A 637 2.55 19.48 8.78
CA HIS A 637 3.67 19.10 7.91
C HIS A 637 3.48 17.69 7.32
N ASN A 638 3.07 16.72 8.15
CA ASN A 638 2.79 15.36 7.71
C ASN A 638 1.61 15.31 6.72
N PHE A 639 0.57 16.12 6.95
CA PHE A 639 -0.55 16.28 6.01
C PHE A 639 -0.10 16.82 4.66
N ASP A 640 0.73 17.88 4.66
CA ASP A 640 1.26 18.46 3.42
C ASP A 640 2.09 17.43 2.63
N GLY A 641 2.89 16.61 3.32
CA GLY A 641 3.63 15.51 2.69
C GLY A 641 2.71 14.47 2.03
N ARG A 642 1.67 14.00 2.74
CA ARG A 642 0.67 13.06 2.19
C ARG A 642 -0.10 13.67 1.01
N LYS A 643 -0.47 14.94 1.13
CA LYS A 643 -1.15 15.69 0.05
C LYS A 643 -0.28 15.83 -1.19
N GLN A 644 1.01 16.09 -1.00
CA GLN A 644 1.96 16.17 -2.12
C GLN A 644 2.12 14.80 -2.81
N LEU A 645 2.30 13.73 -2.03
CA LEU A 645 2.36 12.36 -2.57
C LEU A 645 1.12 12.06 -3.42
N LEU A 646 -0.07 12.35 -2.88
CA LEU A 646 -1.33 12.12 -3.58
C LEU A 646 -1.44 12.92 -4.87
N GLN A 647 -1.02 14.19 -4.88
CA GLN A 647 -1.08 15.03 -6.07
C GLN A 647 -0.25 14.50 -7.24
N TYR A 648 0.88 13.86 -6.96
CA TYR A 648 1.66 13.15 -7.99
C TYR A 648 1.01 11.83 -8.39
N ASP A 649 0.52 11.05 -7.42
CA ASP A 649 -0.14 9.78 -7.72
C ASP A 649 -1.49 9.95 -8.42
N ASP A 650 -2.20 11.06 -8.21
CA ASP A 650 -3.48 11.33 -8.92
C ASP A 650 -3.26 11.38 -10.45
N VAL A 651 -2.13 11.92 -10.92
CA VAL A 651 -1.78 11.93 -12.36
C VAL A 651 -1.57 10.49 -12.87
N ALA A 652 -0.77 9.70 -12.14
CA ALA A 652 -0.54 8.29 -12.48
C ALA A 652 -1.85 7.48 -12.37
N ASN A 653 -2.74 7.85 -11.44
CA ASN A 653 -4.01 7.16 -11.22
C ASN A 653 -5.00 7.35 -12.36
N GLU A 654 -5.07 8.54 -12.96
CA GLU A 654 -5.92 8.75 -14.16
C GLU A 654 -5.43 7.90 -15.35
N GLN A 655 -4.13 7.83 -15.54
CA GLN A 655 -3.53 6.95 -16.56
C GLN A 655 -3.76 5.46 -16.24
N ARG A 656 -3.58 5.06 -14.99
CA ARG A 656 -3.83 3.70 -14.50
C ARG A 656 -5.28 3.27 -14.76
N LYS A 657 -6.25 4.12 -14.48
CA LYS A 657 -7.66 3.84 -14.77
C LYS A 657 -7.87 3.55 -16.26
N ALA A 658 -7.34 4.40 -17.15
CA ALA A 658 -7.47 4.21 -18.58
C ALA A 658 -6.84 2.88 -19.05
N ILE A 659 -5.66 2.53 -18.57
CA ILE A 659 -4.98 1.27 -18.88
C ILE A 659 -5.75 0.06 -18.33
N TYR A 660 -6.21 0.13 -17.08
CA TYR A 660 -6.94 -0.98 -16.46
C TYR A 660 -8.33 -1.18 -17.07
N GLU A 661 -9.02 -0.12 -17.47
CA GLU A 661 -10.27 -0.19 -18.22
C GLU A 661 -10.06 -0.83 -19.61
N GLN A 662 -9.01 -0.43 -20.32
CA GLN A 662 -8.65 -1.03 -21.60
C GLN A 662 -8.29 -2.51 -21.44
N ARG A 663 -7.52 -2.85 -20.41
CA ARG A 663 -7.14 -4.23 -20.10
C ARG A 663 -8.38 -5.09 -19.77
N ASN A 664 -9.28 -4.55 -18.95
CA ASN A 664 -10.53 -5.21 -18.61
C ASN A 664 -11.40 -5.44 -19.83
N TYR A 665 -11.51 -4.45 -20.72
CA TYR A 665 -12.22 -4.58 -21.98
C TYR A 665 -11.66 -5.73 -22.84
N LEU A 666 -10.34 -5.84 -22.97
CA LEU A 666 -9.67 -6.93 -23.70
C LEU A 666 -9.96 -8.30 -23.10
N LEU A 667 -10.01 -8.42 -21.76
CA LEU A 667 -10.32 -9.68 -21.09
C LEU A 667 -11.80 -10.09 -21.19
N GLU A 668 -12.72 -9.13 -21.23
CA GLU A 668 -14.17 -9.37 -21.21
C GLU A 668 -14.79 -9.52 -22.61
N THR A 669 -14.18 -8.90 -23.63
CA THR A 669 -14.70 -8.89 -24.99
C THR A 669 -14.15 -10.08 -25.79
N ASP A 670 -15.01 -10.83 -26.46
CA ASP A 670 -14.58 -11.97 -27.27
C ASP A 670 -14.05 -11.53 -28.66
N ASP A 671 -14.61 -10.50 -29.27
CA ASP A 671 -14.22 -10.00 -30.60
C ASP A 671 -13.71 -8.56 -30.53
N ILE A 672 -12.42 -8.38 -30.80
CA ILE A 672 -11.74 -7.08 -30.88
C ILE A 672 -11.37 -6.68 -32.33
N SER A 673 -11.89 -7.36 -33.34
CA SER A 673 -11.55 -7.14 -34.76
C SER A 673 -11.76 -5.69 -35.21
N VAL A 674 -12.86 -5.07 -34.74
CA VAL A 674 -13.17 -3.67 -35.08
C VAL A 674 -12.11 -2.74 -34.51
N MET A 675 -11.70 -2.97 -33.26
CA MET A 675 -10.65 -2.19 -32.61
C MET A 675 -9.31 -2.36 -33.34
N ILE A 676 -8.91 -3.58 -33.64
CA ILE A 676 -7.64 -3.85 -34.35
C ILE A 676 -7.64 -3.20 -35.73
N ASN A 677 -8.75 -3.22 -36.44
CA ASN A 677 -8.87 -2.56 -37.76
C ASN A 677 -8.74 -1.04 -37.65
N THR A 678 -9.37 -0.42 -36.64
CA THR A 678 -9.24 1.02 -36.40
C THR A 678 -7.78 1.38 -36.05
N VAL A 679 -7.17 0.61 -35.15
CA VAL A 679 -5.76 0.82 -34.76
C VAL A 679 -4.82 0.66 -35.96
N ARG A 680 -5.10 -0.30 -36.86
CA ARG A 680 -4.34 -0.50 -38.10
C ARG A 680 -4.44 0.72 -39.01
N GLU A 681 -5.64 1.25 -39.20
CA GLU A 681 -5.83 2.47 -39.99
C GLU A 681 -5.07 3.66 -39.42
N ASP A 682 -5.17 3.87 -38.09
CA ASP A 682 -4.46 4.92 -37.39
C ASP A 682 -2.94 4.82 -37.59
N VAL A 683 -2.38 3.62 -37.41
CA VAL A 683 -0.94 3.39 -37.51
C VAL A 683 -0.44 3.62 -38.93
N PHE A 684 -1.13 3.05 -39.96
CA PHE A 684 -0.71 3.25 -41.33
C PHE A 684 -0.86 4.71 -41.77
N ASN A 685 -1.90 5.41 -41.33
CA ASN A 685 -2.03 6.84 -41.58
C ASN A 685 -0.87 7.62 -40.97
N ALA A 686 -0.56 7.36 -39.69
CA ALA A 686 0.55 8.04 -39.01
C ALA A 686 1.92 7.77 -39.67
N VAL A 687 2.14 6.55 -40.16
CA VAL A 687 3.37 6.19 -40.89
C VAL A 687 3.43 6.89 -42.25
N ILE A 688 2.33 6.91 -42.98
CA ILE A 688 2.27 7.57 -44.30
C ILE A 688 2.48 9.08 -44.14
N ASP A 689 1.89 9.72 -43.11
CA ASP A 689 2.01 11.15 -42.84
C ASP A 689 3.44 11.63 -42.62
N GLN A 690 4.33 10.76 -42.13
CA GLN A 690 5.75 11.08 -41.94
C GLN A 690 6.51 11.26 -43.25
N TYR A 691 6.09 10.60 -44.33
CA TYR A 691 6.77 10.57 -45.61
C TYR A 691 5.95 11.25 -46.72
N ILE A 692 4.65 11.24 -46.60
CA ILE A 692 3.67 11.86 -47.51
C ILE A 692 2.75 12.71 -46.62
N PRO A 693 3.09 13.98 -46.36
CA PRO A 693 2.25 14.85 -45.54
C PRO A 693 0.86 15.04 -46.16
N PRO A 694 -0.23 15.09 -45.38
CA PRO A 694 -1.58 15.30 -45.87
C PRO A 694 -1.67 16.57 -46.73
N GLN A 695 -2.40 16.48 -47.84
CA GLN A 695 -2.62 17.57 -48.80
C GLN A 695 -1.33 18.12 -49.42
N SER A 696 -0.26 17.35 -49.45
CA SER A 696 1.00 17.72 -50.08
C SER A 696 1.08 17.29 -51.55
N ILE A 697 1.98 17.90 -52.32
CA ILE A 697 2.28 17.57 -53.71
C ILE A 697 3.41 16.54 -53.79
N GLU A 698 3.46 15.77 -54.85
CA GLU A 698 4.38 14.63 -55.01
C GLU A 698 5.85 14.97 -54.85
N GLU A 699 6.27 16.22 -55.16
CA GLU A 699 7.66 16.70 -54.99
C GLU A 699 8.09 16.78 -53.53
N MET A 700 7.15 16.73 -52.57
CA MET A 700 7.41 16.73 -51.15
C MET A 700 7.46 15.33 -50.54
N TRP A 701 7.21 14.27 -51.33
CA TRP A 701 7.06 12.90 -50.84
C TRP A 701 8.43 12.18 -50.84
N ASP A 702 8.67 11.45 -49.75
CA ASP A 702 9.83 10.54 -49.65
C ASP A 702 9.32 9.08 -49.79
N VAL A 703 8.93 8.74 -51.02
CA VAL A 703 8.35 7.43 -51.31
C VAL A 703 9.33 6.27 -51.12
N PRO A 704 10.62 6.36 -51.49
CA PRO A 704 11.58 5.29 -51.26
C PRO A 704 11.76 4.98 -49.76
N ALA A 705 11.75 6.01 -48.88
CA ALA A 705 11.83 5.82 -47.44
C ALA A 705 10.56 5.18 -46.87
N LEU A 706 9.39 5.55 -47.41
CA LEU A 706 8.11 4.89 -47.04
C LEU A 706 8.09 3.40 -47.46
N GLU A 707 8.50 3.06 -48.69
CA GLU A 707 8.60 1.66 -49.13
C GLU A 707 9.50 0.84 -48.21
N ASN A 708 10.67 1.39 -47.82
CA ASN A 708 11.61 0.75 -46.90
C ASN A 708 11.01 0.57 -45.50
N ARG A 709 10.32 1.59 -45.00
CA ARG A 709 9.66 1.57 -43.68
C ARG A 709 8.56 0.48 -43.65
N LEU A 710 7.70 0.44 -44.67
CA LEU A 710 6.61 -0.55 -44.79
C LEU A 710 7.18 -1.97 -44.85
N LYS A 711 8.28 -2.17 -45.57
CA LYS A 711 8.96 -3.45 -45.62
C LYS A 711 9.57 -3.88 -44.30
N GLN A 712 10.31 -2.97 -43.64
CA GLN A 712 11.05 -3.29 -42.41
C GLN A 712 10.13 -3.49 -41.20
N GLU A 713 9.13 -2.61 -41.02
CA GLU A 713 8.27 -2.67 -39.84
C GLU A 713 7.06 -3.57 -39.98
N PHE A 714 6.46 -3.61 -41.16
CA PHE A 714 5.20 -4.35 -41.38
C PHE A 714 5.35 -5.55 -42.30
N GLY A 715 6.53 -5.79 -42.88
CA GLY A 715 6.76 -6.89 -43.81
C GLY A 715 6.05 -6.74 -45.15
N MET A 716 5.64 -5.51 -45.52
CA MET A 716 4.90 -5.22 -46.74
C MET A 716 5.83 -4.69 -47.84
N GLU A 717 5.99 -5.46 -48.89
CA GLU A 717 6.73 -5.04 -50.09
C GLU A 717 5.77 -4.45 -51.13
N LEU A 718 5.65 -3.11 -51.15
CA LEU A 718 4.79 -2.38 -52.05
C LEU A 718 5.62 -1.60 -53.07
N PRO A 719 5.39 -1.76 -54.38
CA PRO A 719 6.15 -1.03 -55.38
C PRO A 719 5.53 0.35 -55.68
N ILE A 720 5.49 1.23 -54.64
CA ILE A 720 4.80 2.53 -54.71
C ILE A 720 5.38 3.44 -55.79
N VAL A 721 6.72 3.49 -55.90
CA VAL A 721 7.41 4.25 -56.95
C VAL A 721 6.90 3.83 -58.36
N LYS A 722 6.76 2.51 -58.58
CA LYS A 722 6.26 2.04 -59.89
C LYS A 722 4.77 2.35 -60.11
N TRP A 723 3.97 2.45 -59.06
CA TRP A 723 2.57 2.86 -59.19
C TRP A 723 2.47 4.32 -59.61
N LEU A 724 3.25 5.21 -59.05
CA LEU A 724 3.32 6.63 -59.42
C LEU A 724 3.85 6.85 -60.84
N GLU A 725 4.82 6.05 -61.28
CA GLU A 725 5.29 6.07 -62.65
C GLU A 725 4.25 5.56 -63.70
N ALA A 726 3.31 4.71 -63.29
CA ALA A 726 2.35 4.07 -64.20
C ALA A 726 0.97 4.78 -64.19
N GLU A 727 0.63 5.55 -63.15
CA GLU A 727 -0.70 6.11 -62.93
C GLU A 727 -0.58 7.62 -62.62
N ASP A 728 -0.68 8.49 -63.64
CA ASP A 728 -0.58 9.97 -63.49
C ASP A 728 -1.70 10.56 -62.60
N ASP A 729 -2.79 9.86 -62.38
CA ASP A 729 -3.94 10.29 -61.53
C ASP A 729 -3.87 9.80 -60.08
N LEU A 730 -2.76 9.21 -59.63
CA LEU A 730 -2.62 8.69 -58.26
C LEU A 730 -2.22 9.84 -57.29
N HIS A 731 -3.22 10.37 -56.59
CA HIS A 731 -3.05 11.43 -55.59
C HIS A 731 -2.82 10.89 -54.18
N GLU A 732 -2.46 11.77 -53.29
CA GLU A 732 -2.13 11.41 -51.85
C GLU A 732 -3.26 10.58 -51.21
N GLU A 733 -4.51 11.02 -51.30
CA GLU A 733 -5.66 10.33 -50.72
C GLU A 733 -5.88 8.92 -51.31
N THR A 734 -5.81 8.79 -52.62
CA THR A 734 -6.00 7.49 -53.31
C THR A 734 -4.84 6.53 -53.06
N LEU A 735 -3.63 7.03 -52.98
CA LEU A 735 -2.46 6.23 -52.64
C LEU A 735 -2.55 5.72 -51.18
N ARG A 736 -2.94 6.58 -50.28
CA ARG A 736 -3.15 6.25 -48.86
C ARG A 736 -4.20 5.14 -48.71
N GLU A 737 -5.37 5.32 -49.31
CA GLU A 737 -6.44 4.31 -49.32
C GLU A 737 -5.96 2.97 -49.89
N ARG A 738 -5.18 3.00 -50.97
CA ARG A 738 -4.65 1.82 -51.61
C ARG A 738 -3.72 1.04 -50.69
N ILE A 739 -2.79 1.73 -50.01
CA ILE A 739 -1.86 1.12 -49.06
C ILE A 739 -2.64 0.47 -47.90
N ILE A 740 -3.59 1.20 -47.29
CA ILE A 740 -4.41 0.72 -46.18
C ILE A 740 -5.27 -0.50 -46.58
N ASN A 741 -5.85 -0.46 -47.77
CA ASN A 741 -6.67 -1.58 -48.29
C ASN A 741 -5.83 -2.83 -48.50
N ILE A 742 -4.63 -2.71 -49.09
CA ILE A 742 -3.73 -3.85 -49.24
C ILE A 742 -3.32 -4.42 -47.85
N ALA A 743 -3.06 -3.58 -46.85
CA ALA A 743 -2.77 -4.03 -45.52
C ALA A 743 -3.95 -4.82 -44.88
N LYS A 744 -5.20 -4.36 -45.13
CA LYS A 744 -6.41 -5.06 -44.70
C LYS A 744 -6.57 -6.38 -45.39
N GLU A 745 -6.44 -6.43 -46.74
CA GLU A 745 -6.58 -7.65 -47.52
C GLU A 745 -5.55 -8.71 -47.13
N GLN A 746 -4.28 -8.31 -46.95
CA GLN A 746 -3.23 -9.23 -46.48
C GLN A 746 -3.54 -9.82 -45.12
N TYR A 747 -4.09 -9.01 -44.21
CA TYR A 747 -4.46 -9.47 -42.88
C TYR A 747 -5.69 -10.41 -42.92
N GLN A 748 -6.70 -10.07 -43.67
CA GLN A 748 -7.90 -10.92 -43.89
C GLN A 748 -7.53 -12.28 -44.53
N ALA A 749 -6.54 -12.30 -45.43
CA ALA A 749 -6.03 -13.56 -45.99
C ALA A 749 -5.39 -14.44 -44.89
N LYS A 750 -4.64 -13.87 -43.97
CA LYS A 750 -4.07 -14.59 -42.80
C LYS A 750 -5.17 -15.12 -41.88
N GLU A 751 -6.19 -14.28 -41.59
CA GLU A 751 -7.33 -14.69 -40.77
C GLU A 751 -8.13 -15.86 -41.43
N ALA A 752 -8.30 -15.83 -42.71
CA ALA A 752 -8.96 -16.91 -43.42
C ALA A 752 -8.21 -18.25 -43.37
N MET A 753 -6.88 -18.24 -43.21
CA MET A 753 -6.06 -19.44 -43.07
C MET A 753 -6.18 -20.11 -41.71
N VAL A 754 -6.24 -19.33 -40.61
CA VAL A 754 -6.23 -19.86 -39.22
C VAL A 754 -7.60 -19.90 -38.57
N GLY A 755 -8.58 -19.20 -39.14
CA GLY A 755 -9.90 -19.00 -38.56
C GLY A 755 -9.99 -17.82 -37.61
N ALA A 756 -11.17 -17.23 -37.54
CA ALA A 756 -11.43 -16.00 -36.78
C ALA A 756 -11.21 -16.18 -35.28
N GLU A 757 -11.60 -17.31 -34.70
CA GLU A 757 -11.46 -17.55 -33.24
C GLU A 757 -10.00 -17.55 -32.78
N VAL A 758 -9.14 -18.26 -33.52
CA VAL A 758 -7.69 -18.34 -33.25
C VAL A 758 -7.06 -16.97 -33.42
N MET A 759 -7.45 -16.22 -34.48
CA MET A 759 -6.94 -14.89 -34.74
C MET A 759 -7.34 -13.92 -33.59
N ARG A 760 -8.60 -13.93 -33.11
CA ARG A 760 -9.07 -13.10 -31.98
C ARG A 760 -8.29 -13.39 -30.71
N SER A 761 -8.08 -14.69 -30.41
CA SER A 761 -7.27 -15.07 -29.21
C SER A 761 -5.84 -14.56 -29.31
N PHE A 762 -5.23 -14.66 -30.49
CA PHE A 762 -3.87 -14.16 -30.73
C PHE A 762 -3.79 -12.64 -30.63
N GLU A 763 -4.70 -11.88 -31.25
CA GLU A 763 -4.78 -10.42 -31.16
C GLU A 763 -4.90 -9.96 -29.72
N LYS A 764 -5.77 -10.61 -28.92
CA LYS A 764 -5.92 -10.30 -27.49
C LYS A 764 -4.62 -10.55 -26.73
N GLY A 765 -3.95 -11.67 -26.98
CA GLY A 765 -2.68 -12.00 -26.36
C GLY A 765 -1.58 -10.98 -26.66
N VAL A 766 -1.42 -10.62 -27.95
CA VAL A 766 -0.43 -9.61 -28.40
C VAL A 766 -0.74 -8.25 -27.78
N MET A 767 -2.01 -7.84 -27.75
CA MET A 767 -2.42 -6.55 -27.19
C MET A 767 -2.15 -6.49 -25.69
N LEU A 768 -2.53 -7.54 -24.93
CA LEU A 768 -2.31 -7.59 -23.48
C LEU A 768 -0.82 -7.59 -23.12
N GLN A 769 -0.04 -8.39 -23.83
CA GLN A 769 1.41 -8.47 -23.57
C GLN A 769 2.10 -7.12 -23.79
N ASN A 770 1.84 -6.49 -24.95
CA ASN A 770 2.45 -5.18 -25.27
C ASN A 770 1.95 -4.08 -24.31
N LEU A 771 0.67 -4.13 -23.91
CA LEU A 771 0.10 -3.18 -22.97
C LEU A 771 0.77 -3.29 -21.60
N ASP A 772 0.92 -4.51 -21.08
CA ASP A 772 1.53 -4.77 -19.76
C ASP A 772 3.02 -4.38 -19.75
N GLU A 773 3.75 -4.66 -20.83
CA GLU A 773 5.18 -4.34 -20.96
C GLU A 773 5.41 -2.83 -21.03
N LEU A 774 4.73 -2.13 -21.93
CA LEU A 774 4.85 -0.68 -22.08
C LEU A 774 4.33 0.08 -20.84
N TRP A 775 3.28 -0.42 -20.20
CA TRP A 775 2.79 0.18 -18.95
C TRP A 775 3.80 0.07 -17.82
N LYS A 776 4.47 -1.07 -17.70
CA LYS A 776 5.53 -1.29 -16.72
C LYS A 776 6.72 -0.34 -16.95
N GLU A 777 7.15 -0.17 -18.20
CA GLU A 777 8.19 0.80 -18.58
C GLU A 777 7.76 2.23 -18.26
N HIS A 778 6.51 2.57 -18.59
CA HIS A 778 5.95 3.89 -18.32
C HIS A 778 5.91 4.21 -16.82
N LEU A 779 5.51 3.27 -15.96
CA LEU A 779 5.54 3.46 -14.50
C LEU A 779 6.96 3.76 -14.00
N SER A 780 7.96 3.06 -14.53
CA SER A 780 9.37 3.32 -14.20
C SER A 780 9.81 4.72 -14.63
N ALA A 781 9.46 5.10 -15.85
CA ALA A 781 9.77 6.43 -16.39
C ALA A 781 9.07 7.55 -15.59
N MET A 782 7.82 7.33 -15.16
CA MET A 782 7.07 8.24 -14.27
C MET A 782 7.73 8.41 -12.90
N ASP A 783 8.27 7.33 -12.33
CA ASP A 783 9.01 7.39 -11.06
C ASP A 783 10.29 8.23 -11.21
N TYR A 784 11.03 8.08 -12.31
CA TYR A 784 12.20 8.91 -12.61
C TYR A 784 11.82 10.38 -12.83
N LEU A 785 10.75 10.64 -13.58
CA LEU A 785 10.25 12.00 -13.78
C LEU A 785 9.90 12.66 -12.43
N ARG A 786 9.21 11.95 -11.54
CA ARG A 786 8.84 12.45 -10.20
C ARG A 786 10.06 12.84 -9.37
N LYS A 787 11.13 12.04 -9.42
CA LYS A 787 12.37 12.31 -8.68
C LYS A 787 13.10 13.55 -9.24
N GLY A 788 13.11 13.73 -10.57
CA GLY A 788 13.80 14.82 -11.25
C GLY A 788 13.03 16.13 -11.36
N ILE A 789 11.69 16.11 -11.21
CA ILE A 789 10.83 17.26 -11.54
C ILE A 789 11.08 18.49 -10.66
N HIS A 790 11.58 18.30 -9.43
CA HIS A 790 11.88 19.39 -8.50
C HIS A 790 12.96 20.35 -9.07
N LEU A 791 13.84 19.86 -9.92
CA LEU A 791 14.86 20.67 -10.60
C LEU A 791 14.25 21.73 -11.52
N ARG A 792 13.01 21.51 -12.01
CA ARG A 792 12.30 22.52 -12.82
C ARG A 792 11.93 23.78 -12.02
N GLY A 793 11.90 23.68 -10.68
CA GLY A 793 11.69 24.81 -9.78
C GLY A 793 12.77 25.87 -9.89
N TYR A 794 14.01 25.51 -10.21
CA TYR A 794 15.10 26.46 -10.46
C TYR A 794 14.83 27.35 -11.68
N ALA A 795 14.10 26.85 -12.68
CA ALA A 795 13.66 27.61 -13.84
C ALA A 795 12.36 28.42 -13.63
N GLN A 796 11.96 28.65 -12.36
CA GLN A 796 10.72 29.35 -11.95
C GLN A 796 9.43 28.71 -12.48
N LYS A 797 9.45 27.43 -12.84
CA LYS A 797 8.28 26.68 -13.26
C LYS A 797 7.66 25.95 -12.06
N ASP A 798 6.34 25.80 -12.07
CA ASP A 798 5.66 24.98 -11.06
C ASP A 798 5.93 23.49 -11.35
N PRO A 799 6.68 22.78 -10.46
CA PRO A 799 7.04 21.38 -10.67
C PRO A 799 5.82 20.47 -10.90
N LYS A 800 4.66 20.78 -10.30
CA LYS A 800 3.44 19.97 -10.43
C LYS A 800 2.83 20.13 -11.82
N GLN A 801 2.80 21.36 -12.35
CA GLN A 801 2.28 21.62 -13.70
C GLN A 801 3.18 20.97 -14.75
N GLU A 802 4.49 21.09 -14.60
CA GLU A 802 5.45 20.45 -15.50
C GLU A 802 5.34 18.91 -15.41
N TYR A 803 5.22 18.33 -14.21
CA TYR A 803 5.01 16.91 -14.05
C TYR A 803 3.76 16.42 -14.79
N LYS A 804 2.63 17.12 -14.62
CA LYS A 804 1.38 16.78 -15.31
C LYS A 804 1.53 16.86 -16.84
N LYS A 805 2.21 17.90 -17.34
CA LYS A 805 2.43 18.09 -18.78
C LYS A 805 3.34 17.02 -19.37
N GLU A 806 4.51 16.80 -18.74
CA GLU A 806 5.49 15.83 -19.22
C GLU A 806 4.95 14.38 -19.12
N SER A 807 4.26 14.03 -18.04
CA SER A 807 3.66 12.72 -17.87
C SER A 807 2.55 12.44 -18.90
N PHE A 808 1.77 13.46 -19.28
CA PHE A 808 0.75 13.33 -20.33
C PHE A 808 1.40 13.06 -21.69
N ALA A 809 2.46 13.79 -22.03
CA ALA A 809 3.22 13.56 -23.28
C ALA A 809 3.78 12.13 -23.32
N MET A 810 4.45 11.69 -22.24
CA MET A 810 4.99 10.33 -22.14
C MET A 810 3.91 9.25 -22.27
N PHE A 811 2.71 9.49 -21.70
CA PHE A 811 1.59 8.55 -21.79
C PHE A 811 1.04 8.47 -23.22
N THR A 812 0.94 9.60 -23.91
CA THR A 812 0.52 9.63 -25.32
C THR A 812 1.52 8.87 -26.20
N ASP A 813 2.81 9.13 -26.02
CA ASP A 813 3.88 8.43 -26.76
C ASP A 813 3.83 6.91 -26.50
N MET A 814 3.60 6.50 -25.25
CA MET A 814 3.43 5.09 -24.90
C MET A 814 2.25 4.44 -25.66
N LEU A 815 1.10 5.13 -25.75
CA LEU A 815 -0.07 4.63 -26.45
C LEU A 815 0.18 4.53 -27.97
N ASP A 816 0.90 5.46 -28.57
CA ASP A 816 1.27 5.42 -29.98
C ASP A 816 2.27 4.29 -30.26
N HIS A 817 3.24 4.06 -29.36
CA HIS A 817 4.14 2.91 -29.44
C HIS A 817 3.36 1.58 -29.30
N LEU A 818 2.38 1.51 -28.38
CA LEU A 818 1.52 0.33 -28.23
C LEU A 818 0.81 -0.02 -29.55
N LYS A 819 0.17 0.98 -30.18
CA LYS A 819 -0.52 0.79 -31.46
C LYS A 819 0.43 0.29 -32.54
N SER A 820 1.59 0.96 -32.68
CA SER A 820 2.61 0.62 -33.68
C SER A 820 3.16 -0.79 -33.48
N ASN A 821 3.55 -1.15 -32.24
CA ASN A 821 4.10 -2.45 -31.92
C ASN A 821 3.09 -3.59 -32.21
N VAL A 822 1.84 -3.42 -31.77
CA VAL A 822 0.79 -4.40 -32.01
C VAL A 822 0.57 -4.63 -33.50
N ILE A 823 0.43 -3.55 -34.29
CA ILE A 823 0.20 -3.68 -35.73
C ILE A 823 1.43 -4.24 -36.47
N SER A 824 2.65 -3.88 -36.04
CA SER A 824 3.89 -4.44 -36.57
C SER A 824 3.93 -5.96 -36.35
N VAL A 825 3.68 -6.43 -35.14
CA VAL A 825 3.64 -7.87 -34.81
C VAL A 825 2.56 -8.59 -35.64
N LEU A 826 1.34 -8.08 -35.66
CA LEU A 826 0.22 -8.67 -36.38
C LEU A 826 0.43 -8.68 -37.93
N SER A 827 1.12 -7.66 -38.44
CA SER A 827 1.44 -7.59 -39.89
C SER A 827 2.55 -8.55 -40.30
N ARG A 828 3.53 -8.80 -39.43
CA ARG A 828 4.71 -9.65 -39.70
C ARG A 828 4.49 -11.13 -39.43
N ILE A 829 3.44 -11.51 -38.71
CA ILE A 829 3.16 -12.90 -38.38
C ILE A 829 3.09 -13.75 -39.64
N GLN A 830 3.83 -14.86 -39.64
CA GLN A 830 3.74 -15.91 -40.65
C GLN A 830 2.83 -16.99 -40.11
N VAL A 831 1.70 -17.12 -40.76
CA VAL A 831 0.72 -18.18 -40.49
C VAL A 831 1.20 -19.45 -41.17
N ARG A 832 1.33 -20.55 -40.42
CA ARG A 832 1.57 -21.88 -40.98
C ARG A 832 0.27 -22.66 -40.99
N SER A 833 0.05 -23.44 -42.02
CA SER A 833 -1.09 -24.33 -42.05
C SER A 833 -0.99 -25.40 -40.96
N GLN A 834 -2.10 -25.97 -40.56
CA GLN A 834 -2.13 -26.99 -39.51
C GLN A 834 -1.27 -28.22 -39.90
N GLU A 835 -1.21 -28.52 -41.20
CA GLU A 835 -0.38 -29.57 -41.76
C GLU A 835 1.15 -29.25 -41.59
N GLU A 836 1.54 -27.99 -41.79
CA GLU A 836 2.93 -27.56 -41.61
C GLU A 836 3.32 -27.52 -40.11
N VAL A 837 2.41 -27.20 -39.20
CA VAL A 837 2.63 -27.27 -37.76
C VAL A 837 2.82 -28.72 -37.31
N GLU A 838 1.94 -29.62 -37.74
CA GLU A 838 2.06 -31.05 -37.45
C GLU A 838 3.34 -31.65 -38.04
N GLN A 839 3.74 -31.19 -39.24
CA GLN A 839 5.00 -31.61 -39.86
C GLN A 839 6.21 -31.08 -39.08
N ALA A 840 6.21 -29.83 -38.66
CA ALA A 840 7.26 -29.23 -37.84
C ALA A 840 7.35 -29.86 -36.44
N GLU A 841 6.24 -30.24 -35.84
CA GLU A 841 6.21 -30.99 -34.58
C GLU A 841 6.74 -32.41 -34.75
N ARG A 842 6.39 -33.10 -35.82
CA ARG A 842 6.95 -34.41 -36.15
C ARG A 842 8.47 -34.33 -36.40
N GLU A 843 8.94 -33.28 -37.10
CA GLU A 843 10.37 -33.03 -37.31
C GLU A 843 11.09 -32.72 -36.02
N ARG A 844 10.49 -31.91 -35.12
CA ARG A 844 11.07 -31.65 -33.78
C ARG A 844 11.08 -32.88 -32.90
N GLN A 845 10.03 -33.70 -32.93
CA GLN A 845 10.01 -34.98 -32.21
C GLN A 845 11.02 -35.95 -32.79
N ALA A 846 11.16 -36.06 -34.11
CA ALA A 846 12.17 -36.86 -34.74
C ALA A 846 13.61 -36.39 -34.47
N HIS A 847 13.83 -35.06 -34.42
CA HIS A 847 15.13 -34.49 -34.00
C HIS A 847 15.44 -34.76 -32.53
N ALA A 848 14.42 -34.59 -31.61
CA ALA A 848 14.56 -34.90 -30.19
C ALA A 848 14.79 -36.41 -29.96
N GLU A 849 14.12 -37.28 -30.77
CA GLU A 849 14.38 -38.74 -30.75
C GLU A 849 15.75 -39.07 -31.28
N GLN A 850 16.24 -38.38 -32.33
CA GLN A 850 17.62 -38.56 -32.84
C GLN A 850 18.67 -38.07 -31.85
N GLU A 851 18.44 -36.92 -31.21
CA GLU A 851 19.34 -36.45 -30.11
C GLU A 851 19.30 -37.38 -28.90
N SER A 852 18.09 -37.88 -28.51
CA SER A 852 18.00 -38.89 -27.44
C SER A 852 18.66 -40.22 -27.80
N SER A 853 18.59 -40.65 -29.09
CA SER A 853 19.24 -41.88 -29.58
C SER A 853 20.77 -41.72 -29.69
N HIS A 854 21.28 -40.53 -29.94
CA HIS A 854 22.74 -40.24 -29.85
C HIS A 854 23.26 -40.26 -28.43
N TYR A 855 22.46 -39.87 -27.45
CA TYR A 855 22.79 -39.94 -26.02
C TYR A 855 22.69 -41.37 -25.45
N HIS A 856 21.99 -42.29 -26.10
CA HIS A 856 21.88 -43.69 -25.70
C HIS A 856 22.93 -44.60 -26.33
N ALA A 857 23.75 -44.09 -27.28
CA ALA A 857 24.82 -44.87 -27.91
C ALA A 857 26.21 -44.80 -27.23
N GLU A 858 26.42 -43.92 -26.26
CA GLU A 858 27.64 -43.82 -25.46
C GLU A 858 27.27 -43.71 -23.97
N GLY A 859 27.03 -44.83 -23.33
CA GLY A 859 26.93 -44.89 -21.88
C GLY A 859 26.34 -46.19 -21.38
N GLU A 860 27.19 -47.17 -21.09
CA GLU A 860 26.86 -48.25 -20.18
C GLU A 860 26.32 -47.64 -18.91
N GLU A 861 25.09 -47.99 -18.48
CA GLU A 861 24.52 -47.61 -17.18
C GLU A 861 25.45 -48.11 -16.07
N GLN A 862 26.32 -47.22 -15.57
CA GLN A 862 27.06 -47.51 -14.34
C GLN A 862 26.10 -47.40 -13.15
N ASP A 863 25.80 -48.58 -12.60
CA ASP A 863 25.00 -48.66 -11.37
C ASP A 863 25.87 -48.22 -10.19
N PHE A 864 25.52 -47.12 -9.56
CA PHE A 864 26.19 -46.57 -8.40
C PHE A 864 25.52 -46.95 -7.08
N SER A 865 24.62 -47.93 -7.07
CA SER A 865 23.82 -48.35 -5.88
C SER A 865 24.72 -48.94 -4.78
N ASP A 866 25.87 -49.48 -5.08
CA ASP A 866 26.81 -50.11 -4.13
C ASP A 866 27.79 -49.13 -3.49
N LEU A 867 27.80 -47.86 -3.93
CA LEU A 867 28.64 -46.81 -3.35
C LEU A 867 27.91 -46.04 -2.27
N HIS A 868 28.41 -46.07 -1.06
CA HIS A 868 27.89 -45.27 0.07
C HIS A 868 28.20 -43.79 -0.15
N ILE A 869 27.39 -43.11 -0.98
CA ILE A 869 27.55 -41.69 -1.35
C ILE A 869 26.58 -40.85 -0.55
N GLY A 870 27.06 -39.84 0.13
CA GLY A 870 26.24 -38.86 0.87
C GLY A 870 25.33 -38.10 -0.07
N ARG A 871 24.06 -37.91 0.30
CA ARG A 871 23.00 -37.24 -0.54
C ARG A 871 23.44 -35.89 -1.07
N ASN A 872 24.29 -35.17 -0.39
CA ASN A 872 24.79 -33.84 -0.75
C ASN A 872 26.14 -33.84 -1.46
N GLU A 873 26.79 -34.99 -1.64
CA GLU A 873 28.06 -35.09 -2.34
C GLU A 873 27.86 -35.01 -3.86
N PRO A 874 28.91 -34.62 -4.62
CA PRO A 874 28.89 -34.61 -6.08
C PRO A 874 28.61 -36.02 -6.64
N CYS A 875 27.75 -36.11 -7.65
CA CYS A 875 27.44 -37.39 -8.26
C CYS A 875 28.67 -37.95 -9.00
N PRO A 876 29.06 -39.20 -8.78
CA PRO A 876 30.24 -39.79 -9.41
C PRO A 876 30.14 -39.93 -10.94
N CYS A 877 28.97 -39.73 -11.54
CA CYS A 877 28.81 -39.71 -12.99
C CYS A 877 29.43 -38.50 -13.69
N GLY A 878 30.09 -37.58 -12.97
CA GLY A 878 30.76 -36.42 -13.54
C GLY A 878 29.82 -35.26 -13.98
N SER A 879 28.52 -35.32 -13.69
CA SER A 879 27.53 -34.32 -14.10
C SER A 879 27.62 -32.98 -13.33
N GLY A 880 28.47 -32.87 -12.31
CA GLY A 880 28.58 -31.70 -11.44
C GLY A 880 27.39 -31.51 -10.49
N LYS A 881 26.34 -32.29 -10.59
CA LYS A 881 25.16 -32.23 -9.72
C LYS A 881 25.35 -33.04 -8.45
N LYS A 882 24.68 -32.63 -7.36
CA LYS A 882 24.65 -33.41 -6.11
C LYS A 882 23.92 -34.75 -6.34
N TYR A 883 24.37 -35.83 -5.68
CA TYR A 883 23.84 -37.19 -5.88
C TYR A 883 22.31 -37.27 -5.79
N LYS A 884 21.70 -36.59 -4.82
CA LYS A 884 20.21 -36.47 -4.66
C LYS A 884 19.47 -35.84 -5.83
N HIS A 885 20.14 -35.07 -6.69
CA HIS A 885 19.59 -34.39 -7.86
C HIS A 885 20.04 -35.01 -9.18
N CYS A 886 20.69 -36.16 -9.13
CA CYS A 886 21.14 -36.94 -10.26
C CYS A 886 20.69 -38.40 -10.09
N HIS A 887 21.63 -39.36 -9.95
CA HIS A 887 21.31 -40.78 -9.83
C HIS A 887 20.61 -41.15 -8.51
N GLY A 888 20.82 -40.43 -7.43
CA GLY A 888 20.13 -40.63 -6.15
C GLY A 888 18.65 -40.16 -6.13
N SER A 889 18.13 -39.52 -7.20
CA SER A 889 16.71 -39.17 -7.31
C SER A 889 15.81 -40.36 -7.63
N LYS A 890 16.38 -41.44 -8.27
CA LYS A 890 15.64 -42.66 -8.61
C LYS A 890 15.45 -43.61 -7.42
N ALA A 891 16.18 -43.45 -6.31
CA ALA A 891 16.08 -44.30 -5.11
C ALA A 891 14.82 -44.09 -4.24
N LYS A 892 13.84 -43.34 -4.66
CA LYS A 892 12.56 -43.09 -3.93
C LYS A 892 11.38 -43.94 -4.41
N TYR A 893 11.53 -44.80 -5.39
CA TYR A 893 10.46 -45.60 -5.96
C TYR A 893 10.81 -47.13 -6.11
N ALA A 894 11.64 -47.65 -5.18
CA ALA A 894 11.80 -49.09 -4.98
C ALA A 894 11.41 -49.47 -3.57
#